data_6779fce3e705c46671838924bcc3c2ac
#
_entry.id   6779fce3e705c46671838924bcc3c2ac
#
_cell.length_a   1.000
_cell.length_b   1.000
_cell.length_c   1.000
_cell.angle_alpha   90.00
_cell.angle_beta   90.00
_cell.angle_gamma   90.00
#
_symmetry.space_group_name_H-M   'P 1'
#
loop_
_entity.id
_entity.type
_entity.pdbx_description
1 polymer ?
#
loop_
_entity_poly.entity_id
_entity_poly.type
_entity_poly.pdbx_seq_one_letter_code
_entity_poly.pdbx_strand_id
1 'polypeptide(L)'
;MKNRLLGIHMIVQNEEHHLPRCLNSLKHDGVECFITDTGSTDRTPEIAKTYGATVLHACWQDDFAYARNISLPLASTEWILCLDADEYVTHGLEDLLNYLSKVHKSISRLRITIENRYGEGVEERVISQPVRLFRAHQGYRYTGRVHEQLVRNIPCRFAQDEAADMNKSESNTDEQSQLIETEPLAPLGLIHDGYLASWIAKGHKPRRNLRLIERELADEPAQPFHLYNLGVTYCQLGQIEQAIDAFRESLHRTELLAPYRPTLVRDYAKTLVGTERYDEAHAILSMERQRYPAYADLHLLYGETLEQQGLEERAYQSYARATDCRKGTDCVGQSDGGSSVDTSYVMEAGSDSYRAYIAMARLAQKRGFLHESAHLYGLALDSMFTYIPAWAGLADVLQQSGETDENIAETLLARCRRNEKSGHGDSIRGEMPHSYAVKNEDHLVQVVYVLAGCGAYEQALKMLDTDARAARIHVADQIHWMLCANKVPEALQLAEEHWGVGDVHEVNLPVEHRMDWALACWANGLRLSEAFLATTLPQEKNVWKVMDRLLDQLTKEPRSMEPASLEQKLMQWGPQAEMVAEKVVEQAVKTGQLTLAERLHELRALMMRDPWGKAVTLRREFAGLLYRQGYTMVAANILIQCMTESELDAEGLFWLGETLYAKGHNDQALSLFEQALEREPDMRQARAGAAVCYMRLAMEAIRKELVRSPSSGSLLAQQTALEQRLRTTEGIPWRTLFQAKERRNQLASRTDFPMHDREG
;
A
#
# COMPACT_ATOMS: atom_id res chain seq x y z
N MET A 1 -20.28 -48.12 -14.81
CA MET A 1 -19.91 -46.98 -13.93
C MET A 1 -18.95 -46.10 -14.74
N LYS A 2 -19.23 -44.81 -14.93
CA LYS A 2 -18.25 -43.90 -15.51
C LYS A 2 -17.04 -43.86 -14.59
N ASN A 3 -15.84 -44.25 -15.05
CA ASN A 3 -14.62 -44.10 -14.28
C ASN A 3 -14.44 -42.62 -14.01
N ARG A 4 -14.67 -42.15 -12.80
CA ARG A 4 -14.38 -40.77 -12.38
C ARG A 4 -12.87 -40.64 -12.30
N LEU A 5 -12.35 -39.54 -12.84
CA LEU A 5 -10.91 -39.34 -13.00
C LEU A 5 -10.25 -38.74 -11.75
N LEU A 6 -10.99 -37.89 -11.02
CA LEU A 6 -10.47 -37.09 -9.91
C LEU A 6 -11.30 -37.31 -8.63
N GLY A 7 -10.64 -37.70 -7.56
CA GLY A 7 -11.16 -37.74 -6.20
C GLY A 7 -10.72 -36.54 -5.39
N ILE A 8 -11.66 -35.82 -4.82
CA ILE A 8 -11.37 -34.72 -3.88
C ILE A 8 -11.44 -35.29 -2.47
N HIS A 9 -10.37 -35.13 -1.71
CA HIS A 9 -10.29 -35.62 -0.34
C HIS A 9 -10.12 -34.44 0.63
N MET A 10 -11.02 -34.32 1.61
CA MET A 10 -11.03 -33.24 2.60
C MET A 10 -11.12 -33.80 4.02
N ILE A 11 -10.59 -33.04 4.96
CA ILE A 11 -10.88 -33.18 6.39
C ILE A 11 -11.64 -31.93 6.84
N VAL A 12 -12.68 -32.11 7.64
CA VAL A 12 -13.56 -31.01 8.06
C VAL A 12 -13.89 -31.08 9.55
N GLN A 13 -14.09 -29.90 10.15
CA GLN A 13 -14.67 -29.76 11.49
C GLN A 13 -15.32 -28.39 11.63
N ASN A 14 -16.66 -28.31 11.71
CA ASN A 14 -17.45 -27.09 11.87
C ASN A 14 -17.21 -26.07 10.72
N GLU A 15 -17.41 -26.50 9.49
CA GLU A 15 -17.19 -25.72 8.25
C GLU A 15 -18.50 -25.43 7.49
N GLU A 16 -19.65 -25.35 8.17
CA GLU A 16 -20.96 -25.13 7.53
C GLU A 16 -21.02 -23.87 6.66
N HIS A 17 -20.20 -22.86 6.95
CA HIS A 17 -20.17 -21.61 6.20
C HIS A 17 -19.28 -21.68 4.95
N HIS A 18 -18.17 -22.41 4.96
CA HIS A 18 -17.20 -22.47 3.86
C HIS A 18 -17.47 -23.62 2.89
N LEU A 19 -17.83 -24.79 3.43
CA LEU A 19 -18.00 -26.01 2.67
C LEU A 19 -18.96 -25.89 1.46
N PRO A 20 -20.10 -25.15 1.53
CA PRO A 20 -20.97 -24.97 0.37
C PRO A 20 -20.27 -24.31 -0.84
N ARG A 21 -19.44 -23.28 -0.60
CA ARG A 21 -18.70 -22.58 -1.64
C ARG A 21 -17.63 -23.48 -2.25
N CYS A 22 -16.88 -24.17 -1.42
CA CYS A 22 -15.88 -25.15 -1.84
C CYS A 22 -16.52 -26.20 -2.76
N LEU A 23 -17.55 -26.91 -2.28
CA LEU A 23 -18.20 -27.99 -3.03
C LEU A 23 -18.91 -27.49 -4.31
N ASN A 24 -19.47 -26.26 -4.31
CA ASN A 24 -20.04 -25.68 -5.53
C ASN A 24 -18.98 -25.46 -6.63
N SER A 25 -17.75 -25.06 -6.26
CA SER A 25 -16.66 -24.83 -7.20
C SER A 25 -16.12 -26.14 -7.84
N LEU A 26 -16.45 -27.29 -7.25
CA LEU A 26 -15.98 -28.61 -7.65
C LEU A 26 -17.04 -29.45 -8.41
N LYS A 27 -18.23 -28.87 -8.69
CA LYS A 27 -19.33 -29.57 -9.36
C LYS A 27 -18.96 -29.96 -10.79
N HIS A 28 -18.64 -31.23 -11.01
CA HIS A 28 -18.39 -31.80 -12.32
C HIS A 28 -18.61 -33.33 -12.28
N ASP A 29 -19.16 -33.90 -13.36
CA ASP A 29 -19.44 -35.34 -13.48
C ASP A 29 -18.21 -36.24 -13.33
N GLY A 30 -17.02 -35.72 -13.65
CA GLY A 30 -15.73 -36.44 -13.54
C GLY A 30 -15.11 -36.38 -12.15
N VAL A 31 -15.74 -35.73 -11.17
CA VAL A 31 -15.22 -35.51 -9.82
C VAL A 31 -16.03 -36.32 -8.81
N GLU A 32 -15.34 -36.88 -7.81
CA GLU A 32 -15.91 -37.55 -6.65
C GLU A 32 -15.35 -36.95 -5.36
N CYS A 33 -16.19 -36.75 -4.32
CA CYS A 33 -15.76 -36.12 -3.10
C CYS A 33 -15.80 -37.10 -1.90
N PHE A 34 -14.70 -37.17 -1.16
CA PHE A 34 -14.55 -37.91 0.09
C PHE A 34 -14.25 -36.92 1.22
N ILE A 35 -15.07 -36.91 2.25
CA ILE A 35 -14.95 -35.94 3.36
C ILE A 35 -14.82 -36.73 4.67
N THR A 36 -13.70 -36.55 5.36
CA THR A 36 -13.48 -37.06 6.71
C THR A 36 -13.90 -35.98 7.71
N ASP A 37 -15.05 -36.18 8.35
CA ASP A 37 -15.54 -35.35 9.43
C ASP A 37 -14.88 -35.76 10.75
N THR A 38 -14.20 -34.83 11.41
CA THR A 38 -13.41 -35.07 12.62
C THR A 38 -14.17 -34.70 13.91
N GLY A 39 -15.49 -34.63 13.83
CA GLY A 39 -16.37 -34.35 14.97
C GLY A 39 -17.04 -32.99 14.90
N SER A 40 -17.66 -32.66 13.78
CA SER A 40 -18.47 -31.45 13.63
C SER A 40 -19.72 -31.53 14.54
N THR A 41 -20.06 -30.35 15.09
CA THR A 41 -21.28 -30.14 15.91
C THR A 41 -22.31 -29.27 15.22
N ASP A 42 -21.96 -28.75 14.04
CA ASP A 42 -22.80 -27.95 13.15
C ASP A 42 -23.37 -28.79 11.98
N ARG A 43 -23.89 -28.15 10.95
CA ARG A 43 -24.50 -28.79 9.79
C ARG A 43 -23.51 -29.29 8.72
N THR A 44 -22.21 -29.29 9.01
CA THR A 44 -21.17 -29.67 8.04
C THR A 44 -21.41 -31.04 7.42
N PRO A 45 -21.71 -32.16 8.20
CA PRO A 45 -21.92 -33.47 7.61
C PRO A 45 -23.17 -33.57 6.74
N GLU A 46 -24.26 -32.87 7.11
CA GLU A 46 -25.50 -32.83 6.34
C GLU A 46 -25.28 -32.09 5.00
N ILE A 47 -24.57 -30.95 5.03
CA ILE A 47 -24.20 -30.19 3.84
C ILE A 47 -23.38 -31.08 2.89
N ALA A 48 -22.33 -31.75 3.40
CA ALA A 48 -21.51 -32.65 2.59
C ALA A 48 -22.37 -33.72 1.86
N LYS A 49 -23.31 -34.35 2.57
CA LYS A 49 -24.22 -35.37 2.00
C LYS A 49 -25.15 -34.78 0.94
N THR A 50 -25.65 -33.56 1.10
CA THR A 50 -26.52 -32.90 0.09
C THR A 50 -25.79 -32.63 -1.23
N TYR A 51 -24.48 -32.48 -1.19
CA TYR A 51 -23.63 -32.35 -2.39
C TYR A 51 -23.16 -33.70 -2.95
N GLY A 52 -23.61 -34.80 -2.38
CA GLY A 52 -23.29 -36.16 -2.87
C GLY A 52 -21.90 -36.66 -2.46
N ALA A 53 -21.26 -36.02 -1.47
CA ALA A 53 -19.99 -36.48 -0.95
C ALA A 53 -20.12 -37.76 -0.09
N THR A 54 -19.12 -38.62 -0.16
CA THR A 54 -18.95 -39.74 0.76
C THR A 54 -18.39 -39.23 2.09
N VAL A 55 -19.19 -39.26 3.14
CA VAL A 55 -18.80 -38.76 4.47
C VAL A 55 -18.34 -39.87 5.37
N LEU A 56 -17.12 -39.75 5.90
CA LEU A 56 -16.51 -40.61 6.89
C LEU A 56 -16.45 -39.88 8.22
N HIS A 57 -16.75 -40.60 9.31
CA HIS A 57 -16.65 -40.03 10.65
C HIS A 57 -15.40 -40.58 11.36
N ALA A 58 -14.58 -39.68 11.91
CA ALA A 58 -13.39 -40.01 12.66
C ALA A 58 -13.29 -39.16 13.92
N CYS A 59 -12.79 -39.73 15.01
CA CYS A 59 -12.47 -38.94 16.18
C CYS A 59 -11.17 -38.18 15.95
N TRP A 60 -11.16 -36.87 16.27
CA TRP A 60 -9.95 -36.07 16.24
C TRP A 60 -8.90 -36.60 17.22
N GLN A 61 -7.69 -36.85 16.74
CA GLN A 61 -6.59 -37.43 17.52
C GLN A 61 -5.40 -36.47 17.66
N ASP A 62 -5.59 -35.16 17.49
CA ASP A 62 -4.53 -34.17 17.47
C ASP A 62 -3.46 -34.46 16.37
N ASP A 63 -3.92 -34.98 15.22
CA ASP A 63 -3.07 -35.41 14.12
C ASP A 63 -3.79 -35.20 12.77
N PHE A 64 -3.34 -34.21 11.99
CA PHE A 64 -3.90 -33.92 10.68
C PHE A 64 -3.58 -35.01 9.65
N ALA A 65 -2.34 -35.55 9.67
CA ALA A 65 -1.95 -36.60 8.73
C ALA A 65 -2.79 -37.87 8.95
N TYR A 66 -3.05 -38.26 10.20
CA TYR A 66 -3.95 -39.34 10.51
C TYR A 66 -5.34 -39.12 9.89
N ALA A 67 -5.94 -37.95 10.10
CA ALA A 67 -7.27 -37.65 9.58
C ALA A 67 -7.32 -37.65 8.03
N ARG A 68 -6.30 -37.08 7.34
CA ARG A 68 -6.21 -37.13 5.88
C ARG A 68 -6.05 -38.55 5.34
N ASN A 69 -5.26 -39.38 6.01
CA ASN A 69 -4.98 -40.73 5.57
C ASN A 69 -6.20 -41.69 5.64
N ILE A 70 -7.25 -41.35 6.39
CA ILE A 70 -8.43 -42.19 6.54
C ILE A 70 -9.17 -42.40 5.21
N SER A 71 -9.32 -41.34 4.42
CA SER A 71 -10.07 -41.37 3.16
C SER A 71 -9.25 -41.86 1.97
N LEU A 72 -7.90 -41.76 1.98
CA LEU A 72 -7.06 -42.07 0.83
C LEU A 72 -7.22 -43.51 0.32
N PRO A 73 -7.34 -44.59 1.16
CA PRO A 73 -7.54 -45.96 0.70
C PRO A 73 -8.86 -46.20 -0.03
N LEU A 74 -9.84 -45.29 0.15
CA LEU A 74 -11.18 -45.39 -0.43
C LEU A 74 -11.27 -44.76 -1.83
N ALA A 75 -10.20 -44.12 -2.30
CA ALA A 75 -10.18 -43.50 -3.61
C ALA A 75 -10.50 -44.54 -4.71
N SER A 76 -11.59 -44.30 -5.46
CA SER A 76 -11.99 -45.09 -6.62
C SER A 76 -11.52 -44.44 -7.93
N THR A 77 -10.86 -43.30 -7.85
CA THR A 77 -10.39 -42.44 -8.96
C THR A 77 -8.92 -42.68 -9.23
N GLU A 78 -8.46 -42.23 -10.41
CA GLU A 78 -7.04 -42.33 -10.78
C GLU A 78 -6.16 -41.28 -10.08
N TRP A 79 -6.71 -40.09 -9.84
CA TRP A 79 -6.03 -38.99 -9.17
C TRP A 79 -6.75 -38.57 -7.88
N ILE A 80 -5.98 -38.13 -6.92
CA ILE A 80 -6.45 -37.57 -5.67
C ILE A 80 -5.97 -36.12 -5.57
N LEU A 81 -6.91 -35.18 -5.29
CA LEU A 81 -6.64 -33.79 -4.92
C LEU A 81 -7.09 -33.60 -3.47
N CYS A 82 -6.15 -33.20 -2.60
CA CYS A 82 -6.47 -32.84 -1.22
C CYS A 82 -6.72 -31.36 -1.09
N LEU A 83 -7.89 -31.00 -0.56
CA LEU A 83 -8.33 -29.61 -0.30
C LEU A 83 -8.76 -29.42 1.14
N ASP A 84 -8.74 -28.16 1.58
CA ASP A 84 -9.36 -27.70 2.81
C ASP A 84 -10.75 -27.08 2.51
N ALA A 85 -11.66 -27.08 3.49
CA ALA A 85 -13.04 -26.62 3.27
C ALA A 85 -13.15 -25.11 2.98
N ASP A 86 -12.14 -24.32 3.40
CA ASP A 86 -11.99 -22.88 3.15
C ASP A 86 -11.22 -22.55 1.87
N GLU A 87 -10.91 -23.58 1.05
CA GLU A 87 -10.35 -23.46 -0.30
C GLU A 87 -11.44 -23.65 -1.37
N TYR A 88 -11.35 -22.94 -2.50
CA TYR A 88 -12.27 -23.11 -3.62
C TYR A 88 -11.60 -22.85 -4.97
N VAL A 89 -12.05 -23.60 -5.99
CA VAL A 89 -11.55 -23.46 -7.37
C VAL A 89 -12.08 -22.18 -7.98
N THR A 90 -11.19 -21.40 -8.60
CA THR A 90 -11.53 -20.19 -9.33
C THR A 90 -11.53 -20.40 -10.84
N HIS A 91 -10.65 -21.28 -11.32
CA HIS A 91 -10.53 -21.58 -12.74
C HIS A 91 -9.81 -22.91 -12.95
N GLY A 92 -9.92 -23.43 -14.17
CA GLY A 92 -9.10 -24.52 -14.64
C GLY A 92 -9.58 -25.94 -14.28
N LEU A 93 -10.76 -26.15 -13.66
CA LEU A 93 -11.21 -27.50 -13.30
C LEU A 93 -11.41 -28.39 -14.53
N GLU A 94 -12.01 -27.89 -15.61
CA GLU A 94 -12.22 -28.63 -16.84
C GLU A 94 -10.88 -28.87 -17.57
N ASP A 95 -10.00 -27.85 -17.59
CA ASP A 95 -8.65 -27.96 -18.16
C ASP A 95 -7.82 -28.98 -17.40
N LEU A 96 -7.93 -28.99 -16.06
CA LEU A 96 -7.31 -30.02 -15.21
C LEU A 96 -7.76 -31.42 -15.61
N LEU A 97 -9.05 -31.68 -15.71
CA LEU A 97 -9.57 -33.00 -16.07
C LEU A 97 -9.09 -33.43 -17.48
N ASN A 98 -9.06 -32.50 -18.42
CA ASN A 98 -8.50 -32.71 -19.74
C ASN A 98 -7.00 -33.01 -19.70
N TYR A 99 -6.25 -32.31 -18.87
CA TYR A 99 -4.81 -32.52 -18.66
C TYR A 99 -4.54 -33.89 -18.03
N LEU A 100 -5.23 -34.25 -16.94
CA LEU A 100 -5.06 -35.50 -16.22
C LEU A 100 -5.34 -36.73 -17.08
N SER A 101 -6.27 -36.61 -18.04
CA SER A 101 -6.58 -37.70 -18.97
C SER A 101 -5.46 -37.99 -19.97
N LYS A 102 -4.51 -37.06 -20.17
CA LYS A 102 -3.44 -37.13 -21.18
C LYS A 102 -2.04 -37.13 -20.56
N VAL A 103 -1.89 -36.80 -19.29
CA VAL A 103 -0.58 -36.70 -18.63
C VAL A 103 0.12 -38.06 -18.62
N HIS A 104 1.44 -38.03 -18.89
CA HIS A 104 2.23 -39.27 -18.97
C HIS A 104 2.24 -40.04 -17.64
N LYS A 105 2.26 -41.38 -17.74
CA LYS A 105 2.16 -42.27 -16.54
C LYS A 105 3.33 -42.16 -15.58
N SER A 106 4.50 -41.68 -16.04
CA SER A 106 5.65 -41.43 -15.16
C SER A 106 5.43 -40.25 -14.19
N ILE A 107 4.50 -39.35 -14.51
CA ILE A 107 4.16 -38.23 -13.62
C ILE A 107 3.17 -38.72 -12.57
N SER A 108 3.59 -38.70 -11.31
CA SER A 108 2.80 -39.23 -10.20
C SER A 108 2.31 -38.14 -9.23
N ARG A 109 2.90 -36.94 -9.30
CA ARG A 109 2.55 -35.79 -8.44
C ARG A 109 2.53 -34.52 -9.29
N LEU A 110 1.67 -33.58 -8.89
CA LEU A 110 1.51 -32.28 -9.54
C LEU A 110 1.38 -31.20 -8.48
N ARG A 111 1.95 -30.06 -8.77
CA ARG A 111 1.73 -28.82 -8.01
C ARG A 111 0.45 -28.14 -8.48
N ILE A 112 -0.19 -27.38 -7.60
CA ILE A 112 -1.34 -26.53 -7.91
C ILE A 112 -1.09 -25.11 -7.38
N THR A 113 -1.63 -24.11 -8.06
CA THR A 113 -1.51 -22.72 -7.61
C THR A 113 -2.59 -22.42 -6.55
N ILE A 114 -2.15 -21.98 -5.38
CA ILE A 114 -3.04 -21.50 -4.30
C ILE A 114 -2.71 -20.06 -3.99
N GLU A 115 -3.72 -19.21 -4.07
CA GLU A 115 -3.68 -17.84 -3.60
C GLU A 115 -4.22 -17.76 -2.17
N ASN A 116 -3.35 -17.57 -1.21
CA ASN A 116 -3.67 -17.42 0.20
C ASN A 116 -3.92 -15.94 0.50
N ARG A 117 -5.14 -15.60 0.90
CA ARG A 117 -5.54 -14.24 1.27
C ARG A 117 -5.42 -14.05 2.77
N TYR A 118 -4.74 -12.96 3.18
CA TYR A 118 -4.64 -12.57 4.58
C TYR A 118 -5.29 -11.20 4.89
N GLY A 119 -5.79 -10.51 3.83
CA GLY A 119 -6.56 -9.28 3.91
C GLY A 119 -7.47 -9.09 2.70
N GLU A 120 -8.12 -7.93 2.63
CA GLU A 120 -9.07 -7.57 1.56
C GLU A 120 -8.35 -6.97 0.34
N GLY A 121 -7.14 -6.42 0.53
CA GLY A 121 -6.34 -5.79 -0.52
C GLY A 121 -5.76 -6.77 -1.52
N VAL A 122 -5.49 -6.29 -2.74
CA VAL A 122 -4.83 -7.10 -3.78
C VAL A 122 -3.39 -7.46 -3.41
N GLU A 123 -2.76 -6.64 -2.58
CA GLU A 123 -1.42 -6.83 -2.04
C GLU A 123 -1.36 -7.80 -0.87
N GLU A 124 -2.50 -8.10 -0.24
CA GLU A 124 -2.59 -8.94 0.95
C GLU A 124 -2.77 -10.41 0.59
N ARG A 125 -1.89 -10.91 -0.27
CA ARG A 125 -1.93 -12.27 -0.83
C ARG A 125 -0.55 -12.90 -0.91
N VAL A 126 -0.52 -14.19 -0.67
CA VAL A 126 0.67 -15.03 -0.85
C VAL A 126 0.34 -16.15 -1.83
N ILE A 127 1.14 -16.28 -2.86
CA ILE A 127 1.00 -17.33 -3.87
C ILE A 127 1.91 -18.48 -3.49
N SER A 128 1.35 -19.68 -3.43
CA SER A 128 2.09 -20.92 -3.18
C SER A 128 1.74 -21.99 -4.21
N GLN A 129 2.66 -22.91 -4.44
CA GLN A 129 2.46 -24.01 -5.39
C GLN A 129 2.78 -25.36 -4.73
N PRO A 130 2.01 -25.78 -3.72
CA PRO A 130 2.25 -27.05 -3.04
C PRO A 130 1.85 -28.24 -3.92
N VAL A 131 2.45 -29.39 -3.62
CA VAL A 131 2.01 -30.69 -4.16
C VAL A 131 0.76 -31.12 -3.41
N ARG A 132 -0.40 -30.96 -4.03
CA ARG A 132 -1.71 -31.36 -3.49
C ARG A 132 -2.44 -32.39 -4.35
N LEU A 133 -1.91 -32.68 -5.55
CA LEU A 133 -2.51 -33.55 -6.55
C LEU A 133 -1.54 -34.71 -6.84
N PHE A 134 -2.00 -35.95 -6.67
CA PHE A 134 -1.18 -37.14 -6.84
C PHE A 134 -1.99 -38.36 -7.29
N ARG A 135 -1.30 -39.35 -7.90
CA ARG A 135 -1.96 -40.59 -8.33
C ARG A 135 -2.38 -41.46 -7.13
N ALA A 136 -3.63 -41.94 -7.19
CA ALA A 136 -4.16 -42.89 -6.23
C ALA A 136 -3.36 -44.20 -6.28
N HIS A 137 -3.38 -44.95 -5.17
CA HIS A 137 -2.83 -46.31 -5.02
C HIS A 137 -1.33 -46.48 -5.30
N GLN A 138 -0.56 -45.37 -5.29
CA GLN A 138 0.91 -45.42 -5.43
C GLN A 138 1.68 -45.29 -4.11
N GLY A 139 1.04 -45.59 -2.99
CA GLY A 139 1.66 -45.60 -1.68
C GLY A 139 1.88 -44.21 -1.06
N TYR A 140 1.24 -43.16 -1.59
CA TYR A 140 1.28 -41.83 -0.99
C TYR A 140 0.47 -41.77 0.29
N ARG A 141 1.02 -41.09 1.30
CA ARG A 141 0.35 -40.78 2.56
C ARG A 141 0.91 -39.53 3.20
N TYR A 142 0.15 -38.91 4.05
CA TYR A 142 0.56 -37.78 4.84
C TYR A 142 1.29 -38.22 6.11
N THR A 143 2.29 -37.42 6.55
CA THR A 143 3.04 -37.56 7.80
C THR A 143 3.18 -36.20 8.48
N GLY A 144 3.27 -36.18 9.81
CA GLY A 144 3.31 -35.00 10.66
C GLY A 144 1.94 -34.62 11.23
N ARG A 145 1.88 -34.35 12.55
CA ARG A 145 0.64 -33.97 13.24
C ARG A 145 0.06 -32.66 12.76
N VAL A 146 0.92 -31.72 12.34
CA VAL A 146 0.56 -30.42 11.81
C VAL A 146 1.58 -30.03 10.72
N HIS A 147 1.17 -29.25 9.73
CA HIS A 147 1.95 -28.98 8.53
C HIS A 147 2.41 -30.27 7.83
N GLU A 148 1.47 -31.17 7.74
CA GLU A 148 1.65 -32.52 7.22
C GLU A 148 2.20 -32.53 5.79
N GLN A 149 3.15 -33.44 5.54
CA GLN A 149 3.83 -33.58 4.27
C GLN A 149 3.40 -34.88 3.56
N LEU A 150 3.25 -34.78 2.22
CA LEU A 150 2.96 -35.95 1.38
C LEU A 150 4.25 -36.72 1.12
N VAL A 151 4.33 -37.95 1.60
CA VAL A 151 5.46 -38.85 1.39
C VAL A 151 5.03 -40.10 0.65
N ARG A 152 5.93 -40.70 -0.11
CA ARG A 152 5.69 -41.99 -0.76
C ARG A 152 6.30 -43.11 0.08
N ASN A 153 5.46 -43.94 0.66
CA ASN A 153 5.92 -45.12 1.38
C ASN A 153 6.01 -46.30 0.40
N ILE A 154 7.22 -46.56 -0.11
CA ILE A 154 7.48 -47.76 -0.92
C ILE A 154 7.74 -48.89 0.07
N PRO A 155 6.90 -49.93 0.16
CA PRO A 155 7.21 -51.10 0.98
C PRO A 155 8.52 -51.71 0.49
N CYS A 156 9.49 -51.90 1.40
CA CYS A 156 10.79 -52.51 1.10
C CYS A 156 10.66 -54.00 0.66
N ARG A 157 9.83 -54.33 -0.32
CA ARG A 157 9.80 -55.66 -0.91
C ARG A 157 10.94 -55.91 -1.92
N PHE A 158 11.61 -54.88 -2.38
CA PHE A 158 12.75 -54.99 -3.29
C PHE A 158 14.11 -55.06 -2.61
N ALA A 159 14.22 -54.82 -1.30
CA ALA A 159 15.49 -54.93 -0.59
C ALA A 159 15.92 -56.38 -0.32
N GLN A 160 15.09 -57.37 -0.56
CA GLN A 160 15.46 -58.77 -0.39
C GLN A 160 15.85 -59.44 -1.71
N ASP A 161 15.43 -58.95 -2.85
CA ASP A 161 15.80 -59.50 -4.17
C ASP A 161 17.09 -58.91 -4.72
N GLU A 162 17.46 -57.68 -4.33
CA GLU A 162 18.75 -57.06 -4.74
C GLU A 162 19.96 -57.57 -3.95
N ALA A 163 19.77 -58.17 -2.74
CA ALA A 163 20.86 -58.76 -1.97
C ALA A 163 21.36 -60.09 -2.55
N ALA A 164 20.61 -60.71 -3.48
CA ALA A 164 21.01 -62.00 -4.13
C ALA A 164 21.81 -61.85 -5.41
N ASP A 165 21.87 -60.63 -6.01
CA ASP A 165 22.52 -60.40 -7.30
C ASP A 165 23.80 -59.54 -7.21
N MET A 166 24.22 -59.15 -5.98
CA MET A 166 25.44 -58.31 -5.77
C MET A 166 26.75 -59.09 -5.81
N ASN A 167 26.80 -60.30 -6.36
CA ASN A 167 28.02 -61.06 -6.51
C ASN A 167 28.49 -61.24 -7.96
N LYS A 168 28.06 -60.39 -8.89
CA LYS A 168 28.62 -60.39 -10.23
C LYS A 168 28.77 -58.96 -10.78
N SER A 169 30.04 -58.62 -11.02
CA SER A 169 30.54 -57.46 -11.79
C SER A 169 30.92 -56.20 -10.99
N GLU A 170 32.16 -56.19 -10.55
CA GLU A 170 32.95 -54.97 -10.49
C GLU A 170 33.05 -54.38 -11.91
N SER A 171 32.63 -53.13 -12.04
CA SER A 171 32.97 -52.08 -13.02
C SER A 171 31.69 -51.35 -13.48
N ASN A 172 31.40 -50.28 -12.81
CA ASN A 172 31.07 -48.98 -13.41
C ASN A 172 30.63 -48.01 -12.29
N THR A 173 31.58 -47.21 -11.85
CA THR A 173 31.30 -45.92 -11.27
C THR A 173 30.68 -45.07 -12.35
N ASP A 174 29.40 -44.84 -12.25
CA ASP A 174 28.81 -43.63 -12.81
C ASP A 174 27.38 -43.42 -12.25
N GLU A 175 27.25 -42.29 -11.53
CA GLU A 175 26.04 -41.51 -11.43
C GLU A 175 24.75 -42.17 -10.89
N GLN A 176 24.67 -42.31 -9.56
CA GLN A 176 23.40 -42.03 -8.88
C GLN A 176 23.09 -40.52 -9.03
N SER A 177 22.77 -40.08 -10.25
CA SER A 177 21.98 -38.90 -10.46
C SER A 177 20.60 -39.19 -9.85
N GLN A 178 20.35 -38.66 -8.62
CA GLN A 178 19.01 -38.43 -8.14
C GLN A 178 18.33 -37.59 -9.22
N LEU A 179 17.56 -38.22 -10.09
CA LEU A 179 16.58 -37.55 -10.95
C LEU A 179 15.70 -36.74 -9.99
N ILE A 180 15.93 -35.44 -9.94
CA ILE A 180 15.01 -34.50 -9.32
C ILE A 180 13.73 -34.65 -10.15
N GLU A 181 12.76 -35.43 -9.64
CA GLU A 181 11.44 -35.52 -10.26
C GLU A 181 10.85 -34.12 -10.26
N THR A 182 10.91 -33.45 -11.40
CA THR A 182 10.24 -32.16 -11.58
C THR A 182 8.75 -32.42 -11.47
N GLU A 183 8.09 -31.76 -10.52
CA GLU A 183 6.65 -31.84 -10.30
C GLU A 183 5.96 -30.76 -11.15
N PRO A 184 5.34 -31.13 -12.29
CA PRO A 184 4.71 -30.16 -13.18
C PRO A 184 3.60 -29.40 -12.46
N LEU A 185 3.38 -28.15 -12.89
CA LEU A 185 2.25 -27.33 -12.42
C LEU A 185 0.99 -27.74 -13.18
N ALA A 186 -0.06 -28.09 -12.46
CA ALA A 186 -1.36 -28.39 -13.02
C ALA A 186 -2.13 -27.09 -13.36
N PRO A 187 -2.96 -27.08 -14.42
CA PRO A 187 -3.75 -25.92 -14.82
C PRO A 187 -4.96 -25.71 -13.88
N LEU A 188 -4.71 -25.52 -12.59
CA LEU A 188 -5.73 -25.32 -11.57
C LEU A 188 -5.33 -24.17 -10.63
N GLY A 189 -6.26 -23.23 -10.43
CA GLY A 189 -6.11 -22.17 -9.47
C GLY A 189 -7.14 -22.24 -8.36
N LEU A 190 -6.66 -22.10 -7.12
CA LEU A 190 -7.45 -22.08 -5.90
C LEU A 190 -7.28 -20.75 -5.19
N ILE A 191 -8.32 -20.37 -4.44
CA ILE A 191 -8.24 -19.32 -3.42
C ILE A 191 -8.45 -19.97 -2.05
N HIS A 192 -7.66 -19.51 -1.08
CA HIS A 192 -7.74 -19.89 0.31
C HIS A 192 -7.98 -18.64 1.19
N ASP A 193 -9.14 -18.57 1.82
CA ASP A 193 -9.54 -17.44 2.67
C ASP A 193 -9.23 -17.67 4.17
N GLY A 194 -8.63 -18.80 4.54
CA GLY A 194 -8.40 -19.21 5.93
C GLY A 194 -7.44 -18.33 6.74
N TYR A 195 -6.72 -17.42 6.09
CA TYR A 195 -5.80 -16.47 6.72
C TYR A 195 -6.38 -15.06 6.90
N LEU A 196 -7.62 -14.80 6.52
CA LEU A 196 -8.25 -13.49 6.75
C LEU A 196 -8.23 -13.13 8.25
N ALA A 197 -7.84 -11.88 8.54
CA ALA A 197 -7.69 -11.39 9.92
C ALA A 197 -8.95 -11.57 10.78
N SER A 198 -10.14 -11.48 10.17
CA SER A 198 -11.43 -11.72 10.80
C SER A 198 -11.62 -13.17 11.30
N TRP A 199 -10.94 -14.15 10.69
CA TRP A 199 -10.94 -15.57 11.08
C TRP A 199 -9.83 -15.89 12.08
N ILE A 200 -8.64 -15.29 11.93
CA ILE A 200 -7.52 -15.44 12.85
C ILE A 200 -7.85 -14.83 14.21
N ALA A 201 -8.53 -13.67 14.24
CA ALA A 201 -8.94 -12.98 15.46
C ALA A 201 -9.83 -13.83 16.40
N LYS A 202 -10.53 -14.85 15.88
CA LYS A 202 -11.23 -15.85 16.70
C LYS A 202 -10.28 -16.78 17.47
N GLY A 203 -8.95 -16.67 17.24
CA GLY A 203 -7.88 -17.07 18.17
C GLY A 203 -7.62 -18.57 18.38
N HIS A 204 -8.38 -19.47 17.77
CA HIS A 204 -8.24 -20.91 18.08
C HIS A 204 -7.18 -21.63 17.24
N LYS A 205 -7.05 -21.31 15.95
CA LYS A 205 -6.13 -21.99 15.01
C LYS A 205 -4.63 -21.88 15.45
N PRO A 206 -4.05 -20.69 15.70
CA PRO A 206 -2.64 -20.59 16.06
C PRO A 206 -2.29 -21.28 17.38
N ARG A 207 -3.14 -21.18 18.41
CA ARG A 207 -2.92 -21.84 19.70
C ARG A 207 -2.98 -23.37 19.59
N ARG A 208 -3.92 -23.89 18.79
CA ARG A 208 -3.96 -25.33 18.50
C ARG A 208 -2.69 -25.78 17.79
N ASN A 209 -2.26 -25.06 16.75
CA ASN A 209 -1.05 -25.39 16.01
C ASN A 209 0.19 -25.35 16.90
N LEU A 210 0.33 -24.33 17.77
CA LEU A 210 1.42 -24.26 18.75
C LEU A 210 1.51 -25.54 19.58
N ARG A 211 0.40 -25.98 20.17
CA ARG A 211 0.36 -27.20 21.00
C ARG A 211 0.80 -28.44 20.21
N LEU A 212 0.42 -28.54 18.93
CA LEU A 212 0.78 -29.70 18.10
C LEU A 212 2.27 -29.64 17.71
N ILE A 213 2.80 -28.45 17.39
CA ILE A 213 4.23 -28.28 17.10
C ILE A 213 5.09 -28.57 18.34
N GLU A 214 4.65 -28.13 19.53
CA GLU A 214 5.35 -28.44 20.78
C GLU A 214 5.42 -29.97 21.04
N ARG A 215 4.39 -30.73 20.67
CA ARG A 215 4.41 -32.19 20.74
C ARG A 215 5.38 -32.81 19.72
N GLU A 216 5.41 -32.30 18.47
CA GLU A 216 6.38 -32.73 17.46
C GLU A 216 7.82 -32.49 17.95
N LEU A 217 8.07 -31.31 18.53
CA LEU A 217 9.38 -30.95 19.07
C LEU A 217 9.73 -31.73 20.37
N ALA A 218 8.74 -32.23 21.12
CA ALA A 218 9.00 -33.12 22.24
C ALA A 218 9.47 -34.52 21.76
N ASP A 219 8.96 -34.97 20.63
CA ASP A 219 9.37 -36.23 20.01
C ASP A 219 10.69 -36.06 19.23
N GLU A 220 10.85 -34.92 18.51
CA GLU A 220 12.05 -34.58 17.72
C GLU A 220 12.56 -33.14 18.03
N PRO A 221 13.27 -32.93 19.15
CA PRO A 221 13.60 -31.60 19.66
C PRO A 221 14.44 -30.69 18.74
N ALA A 222 15.14 -31.28 17.79
CA ALA A 222 16.05 -30.56 16.91
C ALA A 222 15.58 -30.47 15.47
N GLN A 223 14.35 -30.88 15.15
CA GLN A 223 13.83 -30.93 13.79
C GLN A 223 13.65 -29.51 13.23
N PRO A 224 14.45 -29.09 12.22
CA PRO A 224 14.46 -27.70 11.78
C PRO A 224 13.14 -27.25 11.14
N PHE A 225 12.39 -28.14 10.50
CA PHE A 225 11.09 -27.82 9.91
C PHE A 225 10.03 -27.50 10.98
N HIS A 226 10.04 -28.21 12.11
CA HIS A 226 9.14 -27.90 13.23
C HIS A 226 9.53 -26.57 13.91
N LEU A 227 10.84 -26.26 14.03
CA LEU A 227 11.31 -24.97 14.51
C LEU A 227 10.88 -23.81 13.58
N TYR A 228 10.93 -24.01 12.26
CA TYR A 228 10.40 -23.04 11.30
C TYR A 228 8.91 -22.76 11.53
N ASN A 229 8.10 -23.82 11.60
CA ASN A 229 6.65 -23.71 11.83
C ASN A 229 6.32 -23.10 13.20
N LEU A 230 7.16 -23.35 14.21
CA LEU A 230 7.08 -22.69 15.51
C LEU A 230 7.24 -21.17 15.38
N GLY A 231 8.26 -20.72 14.64
CA GLY A 231 8.50 -19.30 14.35
C GLY A 231 7.31 -18.63 13.66
N VAL A 232 6.76 -19.27 12.61
CA VAL A 232 5.55 -18.79 11.92
C VAL A 232 4.37 -18.67 12.89
N THR A 233 4.17 -19.67 13.75
CA THR A 233 3.07 -19.68 14.73
C THR A 233 3.25 -18.59 15.79
N TYR A 234 4.47 -18.35 16.27
CA TYR A 234 4.77 -17.23 17.17
C TYR A 234 4.51 -15.88 16.53
N CYS A 235 4.82 -15.69 15.24
CA CYS A 235 4.45 -14.46 14.51
C CYS A 235 2.93 -14.26 14.51
N GLN A 236 2.15 -15.32 14.24
CA GLN A 236 0.67 -15.25 14.26
C GLN A 236 0.10 -14.93 15.64
N LEU A 237 0.82 -15.28 16.71
CA LEU A 237 0.46 -14.98 18.10
C LEU A 237 1.01 -13.63 18.61
N GLY A 238 1.76 -12.89 17.79
CA GLY A 238 2.40 -11.64 18.18
C GLY A 238 3.62 -11.81 19.10
N GLN A 239 4.13 -13.01 19.25
CA GLN A 239 5.29 -13.35 20.09
C GLN A 239 6.60 -13.23 19.28
N ILE A 240 6.93 -12.01 18.87
CA ILE A 240 7.92 -11.75 17.82
C ILE A 240 9.35 -12.17 18.20
N GLU A 241 9.80 -11.91 19.43
CA GLU A 241 11.14 -12.32 19.86
C GLU A 241 11.30 -13.85 19.85
N GLN A 242 10.30 -14.57 20.31
CA GLN A 242 10.27 -16.04 20.27
C GLN A 242 10.26 -16.55 18.82
N ALA A 243 9.58 -15.85 17.92
CA ALA A 243 9.59 -16.17 16.49
C ALA A 243 10.99 -16.03 15.89
N ILE A 244 11.68 -14.92 16.19
CA ILE A 244 13.04 -14.64 15.74
C ILE A 244 14.00 -15.73 16.23
N ASP A 245 13.92 -16.13 17.49
CA ASP A 245 14.77 -17.17 18.05
C ASP A 245 14.51 -18.53 17.39
N ALA A 246 13.24 -18.89 17.17
CA ALA A 246 12.85 -20.12 16.49
C ALA A 246 13.33 -20.14 15.02
N PHE A 247 13.19 -19.03 14.28
CA PHE A 247 13.69 -18.91 12.90
C PHE A 247 15.20 -19.00 12.83
N ARG A 248 15.92 -18.34 13.76
CA ARG A 248 17.38 -18.37 13.84
C ARG A 248 17.87 -19.78 14.04
N GLU A 249 17.31 -20.50 15.01
CA GLU A 249 17.67 -21.89 15.31
C GLU A 249 17.30 -22.82 14.15
N SER A 250 16.15 -22.65 13.54
CA SER A 250 15.74 -23.39 12.34
C SER A 250 16.74 -23.17 11.21
N LEU A 251 17.10 -21.92 10.89
CA LEU A 251 17.99 -21.61 9.79
C LEU A 251 19.41 -22.18 10.00
N HIS A 252 19.88 -22.15 11.25
CA HIS A 252 21.18 -22.73 11.62
C HIS A 252 21.24 -24.24 11.37
N ARG A 253 20.14 -24.96 11.60
CA ARG A 253 20.06 -26.42 11.47
C ARG A 253 19.59 -26.89 10.09
N THR A 254 18.96 -26.01 9.30
CA THR A 254 18.37 -26.38 8.00
C THR A 254 19.45 -26.60 6.95
N GLU A 255 19.41 -27.74 6.29
CA GLU A 255 20.28 -28.06 5.16
C GLU A 255 20.07 -27.07 4.01
N LEU A 256 21.13 -26.84 3.22
CA LEU A 256 21.11 -25.86 2.12
C LEU A 256 20.09 -26.20 1.02
N LEU A 257 19.83 -27.48 0.81
CA LEU A 257 18.90 -27.97 -0.21
C LEU A 257 17.49 -28.25 0.32
N ALA A 258 17.20 -27.95 1.59
CA ALA A 258 15.87 -28.16 2.15
C ALA A 258 14.82 -27.33 1.39
N PRO A 259 13.72 -27.95 0.92
CA PRO A 259 12.74 -27.27 0.04
C PRO A 259 12.10 -26.02 0.67
N TYR A 260 11.94 -25.99 1.99
CA TYR A 260 11.34 -24.88 2.73
C TYR A 260 12.35 -23.78 3.13
N ARG A 261 13.68 -23.98 2.93
CA ARG A 261 14.70 -23.00 3.32
C ARG A 261 14.50 -21.61 2.69
N PRO A 262 14.16 -21.47 1.40
CA PRO A 262 13.89 -20.16 0.82
C PRO A 262 12.78 -19.41 1.56
N THR A 263 11.67 -20.10 1.87
CA THR A 263 10.52 -19.54 2.60
C THR A 263 10.87 -19.18 4.04
N LEU A 264 11.65 -20.03 4.73
CA LEU A 264 12.20 -19.74 6.06
C LEU A 264 13.02 -18.44 6.04
N VAL A 265 13.93 -18.29 5.06
CA VAL A 265 14.75 -17.07 4.92
C VAL A 265 13.88 -15.84 4.70
N ARG A 266 12.87 -15.92 3.83
CA ARG A 266 11.91 -14.83 3.59
C ARG A 266 11.19 -14.42 4.87
N ASP A 267 10.58 -15.39 5.56
CA ASP A 267 9.75 -15.11 6.74
C ASP A 267 10.59 -14.57 7.91
N TYR A 268 11.79 -15.10 8.07
CA TYR A 268 12.74 -14.59 9.06
C TYR A 268 13.19 -13.16 8.72
N ALA A 269 13.61 -12.91 7.48
CA ALA A 269 14.01 -11.57 7.06
C ALA A 269 12.87 -10.56 7.16
N LYS A 270 11.65 -10.94 6.76
CA LYS A 270 10.44 -10.12 6.88
C LYS A 270 10.16 -9.75 8.34
N THR A 271 10.33 -10.70 9.26
CA THR A 271 10.14 -10.46 10.70
C THR A 271 11.20 -9.49 11.24
N LEU A 272 12.46 -9.62 10.81
CA LEU A 272 13.55 -8.70 11.20
C LEU A 272 13.31 -7.29 10.65
N VAL A 273 12.91 -7.15 9.39
CA VAL A 273 12.58 -5.85 8.78
C VAL A 273 11.40 -5.20 9.51
N GLY A 274 10.35 -5.95 9.79
CA GLY A 274 9.18 -5.47 10.52
C GLY A 274 9.45 -5.07 11.98
N THR A 275 10.58 -5.49 12.55
CA THR A 275 11.05 -5.10 13.89
C THR A 275 12.25 -4.16 13.86
N GLU A 276 12.52 -3.56 12.70
CA GLU A 276 13.61 -2.59 12.48
C GLU A 276 15.03 -3.15 12.76
N ARG A 277 15.19 -4.48 12.77
CA ARG A 277 16.49 -5.16 12.96
C ARG A 277 17.24 -5.27 11.62
N TYR A 278 17.47 -4.13 10.98
CA TYR A 278 17.98 -4.04 9.60
C TYR A 278 19.38 -4.64 9.42
N ASP A 279 20.26 -4.56 10.40
CA ASP A 279 21.62 -5.13 10.29
C ASP A 279 21.59 -6.65 10.24
N GLU A 280 20.72 -7.29 11.04
CA GLU A 280 20.55 -8.74 11.01
C GLU A 280 19.88 -9.19 9.71
N ALA A 281 18.84 -8.45 9.25
CA ALA A 281 18.21 -8.70 7.97
C ALA A 281 19.22 -8.57 6.82
N HIS A 282 20.06 -7.53 6.83
CA HIS A 282 21.12 -7.32 5.85
C HIS A 282 22.10 -8.49 5.80
N ALA A 283 22.57 -8.96 6.95
CA ALA A 283 23.53 -10.07 7.05
C ALA A 283 22.98 -11.35 6.39
N ILE A 284 21.72 -11.70 6.66
CA ILE A 284 21.06 -12.88 6.10
C ILE A 284 20.80 -12.72 4.60
N LEU A 285 20.14 -11.60 4.23
CA LEU A 285 19.71 -11.36 2.85
C LEU A 285 20.88 -11.19 1.89
N SER A 286 22.00 -10.61 2.32
CA SER A 286 23.19 -10.44 1.48
C SER A 286 23.74 -11.76 0.96
N MET A 287 23.64 -12.84 1.74
CA MET A 287 24.10 -14.18 1.36
C MET A 287 23.01 -14.99 0.66
N GLU A 288 21.81 -15.05 1.25
CA GLU A 288 20.78 -15.99 0.80
C GLU A 288 20.15 -15.60 -0.55
N ARG A 289 20.04 -14.28 -0.87
CA ARG A 289 19.60 -13.83 -2.20
C ARG A 289 20.54 -14.24 -3.33
N GLN A 290 21.80 -14.53 -3.04
CA GLN A 290 22.73 -15.06 -4.05
C GLN A 290 22.51 -16.55 -4.31
N ARG A 291 21.99 -17.29 -3.33
CA ARG A 291 21.60 -18.70 -3.47
C ARG A 291 20.26 -18.85 -4.20
N TYR A 292 19.38 -17.88 -4.02
CA TYR A 292 18.03 -17.85 -4.60
C TYR A 292 17.84 -16.62 -5.50
N PRO A 293 18.60 -16.50 -6.59
CA PRO A 293 18.61 -15.27 -7.41
C PRO A 293 17.31 -14.98 -8.13
N ALA A 294 16.46 -15.99 -8.32
CA ALA A 294 15.13 -15.85 -8.93
C ALA A 294 14.00 -15.61 -7.91
N TYR A 295 14.32 -15.43 -6.62
CA TYR A 295 13.32 -15.21 -5.58
C TYR A 295 13.09 -13.71 -5.33
N ALA A 296 12.05 -13.14 -5.95
CA ALA A 296 11.76 -11.71 -5.94
C ALA A 296 11.58 -11.12 -4.52
N ASP A 297 10.92 -11.86 -3.60
CA ASP A 297 10.72 -11.41 -2.23
C ASP A 297 12.02 -11.08 -1.50
N LEU A 298 13.08 -11.88 -1.71
CA LEU A 298 14.37 -11.63 -1.06
C LEU A 298 15.04 -10.36 -1.60
N HIS A 299 14.89 -10.09 -2.91
CA HIS A 299 15.41 -8.85 -3.50
C HIS A 299 14.61 -7.63 -3.02
N LEU A 300 13.30 -7.77 -2.87
CA LEU A 300 12.43 -6.71 -2.35
C LEU A 300 12.81 -6.37 -0.90
N LEU A 301 12.84 -7.37 -0.01
CA LEU A 301 13.22 -7.20 1.41
C LEU A 301 14.64 -6.65 1.57
N TYR A 302 15.57 -7.07 0.72
CA TYR A 302 16.94 -6.52 0.74
C TYR A 302 16.94 -5.05 0.31
N GLY A 303 16.14 -4.68 -0.69
CA GLY A 303 15.94 -3.29 -1.10
C GLY A 303 15.40 -2.44 0.05
N GLU A 304 14.35 -2.90 0.75
CA GLU A 304 13.79 -2.23 1.92
C GLU A 304 14.83 -2.04 3.02
N THR A 305 15.62 -3.08 3.31
CA THR A 305 16.71 -3.01 4.31
C THR A 305 17.75 -1.95 3.93
N LEU A 306 18.16 -1.89 2.66
CA LEU A 306 19.13 -0.91 2.17
C LEU A 306 18.55 0.52 2.17
N GLU A 307 17.26 0.68 1.87
CA GLU A 307 16.56 1.97 1.90
C GLU A 307 16.56 2.55 3.32
N GLN A 308 16.26 1.73 4.33
CA GLN A 308 16.31 2.15 5.74
C GLN A 308 17.74 2.48 6.22
N GLN A 309 18.76 1.85 5.65
CA GLN A 309 20.16 2.20 5.89
C GLN A 309 20.63 3.44 5.08
N GLY A 310 19.75 4.09 4.29
CA GLY A 310 20.08 5.26 3.47
C GLY A 310 20.88 4.93 2.19
N LEU A 311 20.99 3.66 1.81
CA LEU A 311 21.73 3.19 0.63
C LEU A 311 20.82 3.12 -0.60
N GLU A 312 20.18 4.25 -0.96
CA GLU A 312 19.10 4.35 -1.95
C GLU A 312 19.43 3.78 -3.33
N GLU A 313 20.66 4.03 -3.84
CA GLU A 313 21.09 3.50 -5.15
C GLU A 313 21.14 1.98 -5.17
N ARG A 314 21.67 1.38 -4.10
CA ARG A 314 21.73 -0.08 -3.97
C ARG A 314 20.33 -0.67 -3.74
N ALA A 315 19.47 0.03 -3.01
CA ALA A 315 18.06 -0.33 -2.83
C ALA A 315 17.34 -0.36 -4.18
N TYR A 316 17.49 0.69 -5.00
CA TYR A 316 16.91 0.75 -6.34
C TYR A 316 17.36 -0.43 -7.22
N GLN A 317 18.66 -0.74 -7.22
CA GLN A 317 19.20 -1.89 -7.96
C GLN A 317 18.64 -3.23 -7.46
N SER A 318 18.39 -3.34 -6.15
CA SER A 318 17.78 -4.55 -5.59
C SER A 318 16.32 -4.71 -6.02
N TYR A 319 15.55 -3.63 -6.01
CA TYR A 319 14.18 -3.62 -6.51
C TYR A 319 14.10 -3.93 -8.02
N ALA A 320 15.03 -3.39 -8.81
CA ALA A 320 15.12 -3.72 -10.23
C ALA A 320 15.38 -5.21 -10.46
N ARG A 321 16.23 -5.84 -9.64
CA ARG A 321 16.46 -7.29 -9.71
C ARG A 321 15.21 -8.11 -9.35
N ALA A 322 14.36 -7.62 -8.44
CA ALA A 322 13.08 -8.27 -8.16
C ALA A 322 12.21 -8.33 -9.42
N THR A 323 12.16 -7.26 -10.23
CA THR A 323 11.40 -7.24 -11.49
C THR A 323 12.02 -8.13 -12.58
N ASP A 324 13.34 -8.34 -12.57
CA ASP A 324 14.00 -9.21 -13.54
C ASP A 324 13.70 -10.69 -13.28
N CYS A 325 13.33 -11.09 -12.06
CA CYS A 325 12.91 -12.45 -11.75
C CYS A 325 11.74 -12.91 -12.63
N ARG A 326 10.81 -12.03 -12.98
CA ARG A 326 9.68 -12.30 -13.86
C ARG A 326 10.12 -12.55 -15.31
N LYS A 327 11.09 -11.77 -15.81
CA LYS A 327 11.55 -11.89 -17.22
C LYS A 327 12.22 -13.23 -17.51
N GLY A 328 12.83 -13.85 -16.47
CA GLY A 328 13.45 -15.17 -16.58
C GLY A 328 12.45 -16.31 -16.77
N THR A 329 11.21 -16.16 -16.29
CA THR A 329 10.14 -17.17 -16.46
C THR A 329 9.49 -17.12 -17.84
N ASP A 330 9.44 -15.95 -18.47
CA ASP A 330 8.86 -15.77 -19.82
C ASP A 330 9.76 -16.32 -20.94
N CYS A 331 11.07 -16.52 -20.68
CA CYS A 331 12.03 -17.01 -21.66
C CYS A 331 12.11 -18.54 -21.77
N VAL A 332 11.42 -19.30 -20.93
CA VAL A 332 11.48 -20.78 -20.88
C VAL A 332 10.73 -21.46 -22.03
N GLY A 333 10.08 -20.70 -22.93
CA GLY A 333 9.37 -21.22 -24.10
C GLY A 333 10.22 -21.58 -25.31
N GLN A 334 11.51 -21.22 -25.38
CA GLN A 334 12.38 -21.46 -26.57
C GLN A 334 13.86 -21.54 -26.19
N SER A 335 14.33 -22.61 -25.59
CA SER A 335 15.73 -23.03 -25.74
C SER A 335 15.95 -24.48 -25.38
N ASP A 336 16.70 -25.15 -26.23
CA ASP A 336 17.16 -26.53 -26.12
C ASP A 336 17.83 -26.88 -24.79
N GLY A 337 17.35 -27.92 -24.14
CA GLY A 337 18.17 -28.89 -23.39
C GLY A 337 18.93 -28.43 -22.15
N GLY A 338 18.65 -27.28 -21.55
CA GLY A 338 19.26 -26.84 -20.29
C GLY A 338 18.28 -27.00 -19.12
N SER A 339 18.62 -27.81 -18.14
CA SER A 339 17.89 -28.05 -16.89
C SER A 339 17.52 -26.72 -16.22
N SER A 340 16.36 -26.16 -16.53
CA SER A 340 15.75 -25.09 -15.72
C SER A 340 15.26 -25.74 -14.43
N VAL A 341 15.92 -25.47 -13.33
CA VAL A 341 15.42 -25.76 -11.98
C VAL A 341 14.17 -24.90 -11.80
N ASP A 342 13.01 -25.50 -12.05
CA ASP A 342 11.70 -24.89 -11.84
C ASP A 342 11.46 -24.78 -10.33
N THR A 343 12.05 -23.75 -9.72
CA THR A 343 11.93 -23.47 -8.29
C THR A 343 10.70 -22.57 -8.08
N SER A 344 9.56 -23.19 -7.75
CA SER A 344 8.39 -22.43 -7.31
C SER A 344 8.57 -21.99 -5.86
N TYR A 345 8.84 -20.71 -5.68
CA TYR A 345 8.88 -20.11 -4.35
C TYR A 345 7.48 -19.73 -3.87
N VAL A 346 7.29 -19.73 -2.55
CA VAL A 346 6.13 -19.08 -1.93
C VAL A 346 6.37 -17.57 -1.97
N MET A 347 5.61 -16.83 -2.78
CA MET A 347 5.84 -15.40 -3.04
C MET A 347 4.66 -14.53 -2.60
N GLU A 348 4.96 -13.32 -2.12
CA GLU A 348 3.95 -12.28 -1.98
C GLU A 348 3.53 -11.76 -3.36
N ALA A 349 2.23 -11.55 -3.54
CA ALA A 349 1.71 -11.07 -4.81
C ALA A 349 2.35 -9.72 -5.19
N GLY A 350 2.89 -9.64 -6.40
CA GLY A 350 3.47 -8.43 -6.96
C GLY A 350 4.89 -8.10 -6.54
N SER A 351 5.59 -8.98 -5.80
CA SER A 351 6.99 -8.74 -5.43
C SER A 351 7.92 -8.63 -6.64
N ASP A 352 7.59 -9.34 -7.72
CA ASP A 352 8.30 -9.32 -9.01
C ASP A 352 7.77 -8.27 -10.00
N SER A 353 6.82 -7.45 -9.58
CA SER A 353 6.10 -6.53 -10.48
C SER A 353 5.69 -5.25 -9.77
N TYR A 354 4.39 -5.02 -9.52
CA TYR A 354 3.87 -3.72 -9.08
C TYR A 354 4.48 -3.23 -7.75
N ARG A 355 4.78 -4.10 -6.77
CA ARG A 355 5.41 -3.68 -5.49
C ARG A 355 6.83 -3.17 -5.71
N ALA A 356 7.62 -3.89 -6.52
CA ALA A 356 8.98 -3.49 -6.85
C ALA A 356 9.01 -2.19 -7.68
N TYR A 357 8.11 -2.06 -8.68
CA TYR A 357 8.00 -0.82 -9.47
C TYR A 357 7.64 0.38 -8.60
N ILE A 358 6.73 0.23 -7.63
CA ILE A 358 6.38 1.32 -6.71
C ILE A 358 7.54 1.69 -5.80
N ALA A 359 8.27 0.72 -5.27
CA ALA A 359 9.45 1.00 -4.45
C ALA A 359 10.50 1.79 -5.25
N MET A 360 10.77 1.38 -6.50
CA MET A 360 11.64 2.14 -7.41
C MET A 360 11.08 3.53 -7.72
N ALA A 361 9.78 3.65 -7.97
CA ALA A 361 9.13 4.92 -8.27
C ALA A 361 9.26 5.92 -7.12
N ARG A 362 9.03 5.48 -5.88
CA ARG A 362 9.21 6.32 -4.68
C ARG A 362 10.66 6.80 -4.51
N LEU A 363 11.64 5.93 -4.74
CA LEU A 363 13.05 6.33 -4.70
C LEU A 363 13.40 7.32 -5.82
N ALA A 364 12.92 7.10 -7.05
CA ALA A 364 13.10 8.02 -8.16
C ALA A 364 12.45 9.39 -7.86
N GLN A 365 11.25 9.40 -7.30
CA GLN A 365 10.53 10.61 -6.87
C GLN A 365 11.31 11.36 -5.80
N LYS A 366 11.76 10.68 -4.74
CA LYS A 366 12.58 11.25 -3.66
C LYS A 366 13.88 11.89 -4.18
N ARG A 367 14.43 11.34 -5.25
CA ARG A 367 15.65 11.84 -5.93
C ARG A 367 15.34 12.93 -6.97
N GLY A 368 14.08 13.28 -7.21
CA GLY A 368 13.65 14.29 -8.19
C GLY A 368 13.58 13.79 -9.64
N PHE A 369 13.73 12.49 -9.89
CA PHE A 369 13.58 11.89 -11.22
C PHE A 369 12.10 11.66 -11.54
N LEU A 370 11.32 12.75 -11.61
CA LEU A 370 9.86 12.69 -11.68
C LEU A 370 9.35 11.96 -12.93
N HIS A 371 10.03 12.12 -14.06
CA HIS A 371 9.64 11.44 -15.32
C HIS A 371 9.82 9.91 -15.23
N GLU A 372 10.94 9.47 -14.65
CA GLU A 372 11.20 8.06 -14.39
C GLU A 372 10.19 7.49 -13.38
N SER A 373 9.93 8.24 -12.32
CA SER A 373 8.94 7.86 -11.31
C SER A 373 7.54 7.68 -11.91
N ALA A 374 7.07 8.62 -12.73
CA ALA A 374 5.79 8.52 -13.43
C ALA A 374 5.72 7.27 -14.35
N HIS A 375 6.81 6.99 -15.04
CA HIS A 375 6.92 5.78 -15.88
C HIS A 375 6.81 4.50 -15.04
N LEU A 376 7.52 4.43 -13.91
CA LEU A 376 7.51 3.26 -13.02
C LEU A 376 6.14 3.04 -12.36
N TYR A 377 5.46 4.10 -11.90
CA TYR A 377 4.07 3.98 -11.47
C TYR A 377 3.17 3.48 -12.60
N GLY A 378 3.44 3.92 -13.83
CA GLY A 378 2.78 3.39 -15.02
C GLY A 378 2.94 1.89 -15.20
N LEU A 379 4.16 1.36 -15.07
CA LEU A 379 4.44 -0.08 -15.15
C LEU A 379 3.78 -0.87 -14.01
N ALA A 380 3.70 -0.27 -12.82
CA ALA A 380 2.98 -0.87 -11.70
C ALA A 380 1.49 -1.04 -12.04
N LEU A 381 0.85 -0.01 -12.62
CA LEU A 381 -0.55 -0.06 -13.07
C LEU A 381 -0.77 -1.02 -14.25
N ASP A 382 0.20 -1.14 -15.15
CA ASP A 382 0.15 -2.13 -16.26
C ASP A 382 0.25 -3.56 -15.70
N SER A 383 0.89 -3.75 -14.55
CA SER A 383 0.99 -5.06 -13.87
C SER A 383 -0.22 -5.36 -12.97
N MET A 384 -0.75 -4.35 -12.27
CA MET A 384 -1.90 -4.46 -11.39
C MET A 384 -2.71 -3.16 -11.45
N PHE A 385 -3.69 -3.13 -12.33
CA PHE A 385 -4.48 -1.94 -12.61
C PHE A 385 -5.30 -1.45 -11.41
N THR A 386 -5.75 -2.35 -10.54
CA THR A 386 -6.55 -2.04 -9.34
C THR A 386 -5.74 -1.55 -8.15
N TYR A 387 -4.41 -1.45 -8.26
CA TYR A 387 -3.55 -1.10 -7.13
C TYR A 387 -3.55 0.41 -6.85
N ILE A 388 -4.38 0.83 -5.89
CA ILE A 388 -4.62 2.24 -5.52
C ILE A 388 -3.34 3.03 -5.23
N PRO A 389 -2.32 2.49 -4.50
CA PRO A 389 -1.09 3.24 -4.24
C PRO A 389 -0.33 3.66 -5.51
N ALA A 390 -0.44 2.89 -6.61
CA ALA A 390 0.18 3.27 -7.88
C ALA A 390 -0.55 4.43 -8.58
N TRP A 391 -1.89 4.47 -8.49
CA TRP A 391 -2.69 5.60 -8.96
C TRP A 391 -2.37 6.88 -8.19
N ALA A 392 -2.36 6.80 -6.85
CA ALA A 392 -2.04 7.94 -6.00
C ALA A 392 -0.62 8.46 -6.25
N GLY A 393 0.36 7.56 -6.34
CA GLY A 393 1.75 7.92 -6.62
C GLY A 393 1.92 8.56 -8.01
N LEU A 394 1.24 8.05 -9.05
CA LEU A 394 1.27 8.65 -10.38
C LEU A 394 0.69 10.07 -10.36
N ALA A 395 -0.45 10.28 -9.71
CA ALA A 395 -1.08 11.58 -9.62
C ALA A 395 -0.19 12.59 -8.86
N ASP A 396 0.41 12.16 -7.73
CA ASP A 396 1.31 12.99 -6.93
C ASP A 396 2.57 13.40 -7.73
N VAL A 397 3.18 12.49 -8.47
CA VAL A 397 4.33 12.78 -9.31
C VAL A 397 3.98 13.74 -10.46
N LEU A 398 2.83 13.58 -11.10
CA LEU A 398 2.37 14.50 -12.15
C LEU A 398 2.15 15.90 -11.57
N GLN A 399 1.57 15.99 -10.37
CA GLN A 399 1.41 17.25 -9.65
C GLN A 399 2.77 17.90 -9.32
N GLN A 400 3.74 17.14 -8.83
CA GLN A 400 5.10 17.61 -8.56
C GLN A 400 5.84 18.04 -9.85
N SER A 401 5.52 17.43 -10.98
CA SER A 401 6.06 17.82 -12.30
C SER A 401 5.46 19.13 -12.82
N GLY A 402 4.48 19.71 -12.12
CA GLY A 402 3.80 20.95 -12.51
C GLY A 402 2.69 20.77 -13.53
N GLU A 403 2.21 19.53 -13.73
CA GLU A 403 1.06 19.28 -14.59
C GLU A 403 -0.21 19.90 -13.99
N THR A 404 -1.12 20.29 -14.87
CA THR A 404 -2.40 20.86 -14.46
C THR A 404 -3.34 19.78 -13.97
N ASP A 405 -4.30 20.14 -13.09
CA ASP A 405 -5.30 19.18 -12.61
C ASP A 405 -6.10 18.57 -13.76
N GLU A 406 -6.33 19.36 -14.85
CA GLU A 406 -6.94 18.86 -16.09
C GLU A 406 -6.07 17.81 -16.77
N ASN A 407 -4.75 18.07 -16.90
CA ASN A 407 -3.80 17.14 -17.52
C ASN A 407 -3.64 15.87 -16.68
N ILE A 408 -3.63 16.00 -15.35
CA ILE A 408 -3.59 14.86 -14.43
C ILE A 408 -4.84 14.01 -14.64
N ALA A 409 -6.04 14.62 -14.59
CA ALA A 409 -7.29 13.92 -14.80
C ALA A 409 -7.35 13.22 -16.17
N GLU A 410 -6.94 13.92 -17.25
CA GLU A 410 -6.91 13.36 -18.59
C GLU A 410 -5.94 12.18 -18.70
N THR A 411 -4.77 12.26 -18.09
CA THR A 411 -3.77 11.18 -18.07
C THR A 411 -4.30 9.95 -17.36
N LEU A 412 -4.94 10.11 -16.19
CA LEU A 412 -5.52 9.01 -15.43
C LEU A 412 -6.70 8.38 -16.19
N LEU A 413 -7.60 9.20 -16.75
CA LEU A 413 -8.72 8.72 -17.56
C LEU A 413 -8.30 8.03 -18.85
N ALA A 414 -7.25 8.52 -19.51
CA ALA A 414 -6.72 7.88 -20.73
C ALA A 414 -6.20 6.46 -20.44
N ARG A 415 -5.66 6.22 -19.23
CA ARG A 415 -5.29 4.87 -18.80
C ARG A 415 -6.50 3.98 -18.57
N CYS A 416 -7.55 4.48 -17.91
CA CYS A 416 -8.81 3.73 -17.76
C CYS A 416 -9.39 3.32 -19.10
N ARG A 417 -9.50 4.26 -20.05
CA ARG A 417 -10.02 4.00 -21.41
C ARG A 417 -9.18 3.03 -22.24
N ARG A 418 -7.86 3.00 -22.03
CA ARG A 418 -6.99 2.01 -22.71
C ARG A 418 -7.26 0.61 -22.18
N ASN A 419 -7.43 0.44 -20.90
CA ASN A 419 -7.74 -0.84 -20.30
C ASN A 419 -9.12 -1.36 -20.76
N GLU A 420 -10.13 -0.50 -20.86
CA GLU A 420 -11.46 -0.85 -21.40
C GLU A 420 -11.42 -1.31 -22.86
N LYS A 421 -10.62 -0.66 -23.71
CA LYS A 421 -10.51 -0.98 -25.16
C LYS A 421 -9.71 -2.24 -25.44
N SER A 422 -8.74 -2.59 -24.59
CA SER A 422 -7.92 -3.77 -24.82
C SER A 422 -8.69 -5.08 -24.66
N GLY A 423 -9.93 -5.05 -24.17
CA GLY A 423 -10.74 -6.25 -23.94
C GLY A 423 -10.07 -7.26 -22.99
N HIS A 424 -8.94 -6.85 -22.48
CA HIS A 424 -8.11 -7.58 -21.56
C HIS A 424 -8.51 -7.16 -20.15
N GLY A 425 -9.65 -7.63 -19.69
CA GLY A 425 -9.72 -8.03 -18.32
C GLY A 425 -8.55 -8.99 -18.12
N ASP A 426 -7.49 -8.50 -17.51
CA ASP A 426 -6.36 -9.26 -16.95
C ASP A 426 -5.90 -10.51 -17.73
N SER A 427 -5.71 -10.43 -19.06
CA SER A 427 -4.91 -11.42 -19.77
C SER A 427 -3.47 -10.93 -19.85
N ILE A 428 -2.77 -10.91 -18.73
CA ILE A 428 -1.36 -11.24 -18.72
C ILE A 428 -1.27 -12.66 -19.28
N ARG A 429 -0.67 -12.81 -20.45
CA ARG A 429 -0.30 -14.12 -21.00
C ARG A 429 0.63 -14.79 -19.98
N GLY A 430 0.11 -15.77 -19.29
CA GLY A 430 0.78 -16.48 -18.20
C GLY A 430 -0.02 -16.39 -16.90
N GLU A 431 -1.13 -17.15 -16.81
CA GLU A 431 -1.63 -17.77 -15.57
C GLU A 431 -2.05 -16.89 -14.38
N MET A 432 -2.79 -15.80 -14.60
CA MET A 432 -3.65 -15.27 -13.54
C MET A 432 -5.12 -15.56 -13.84
N PRO A 433 -5.86 -16.12 -12.88
CA PRO A 433 -7.25 -16.55 -13.09
C PRO A 433 -8.19 -15.40 -13.43
N HIS A 434 -9.07 -15.59 -14.41
CA HIS A 434 -10.16 -14.68 -14.81
C HIS A 434 -11.18 -14.29 -13.72
N SER A 435 -10.97 -14.64 -12.46
CA SER A 435 -11.91 -14.36 -11.37
C SER A 435 -11.81 -12.94 -10.79
N TYR A 436 -10.85 -12.12 -11.23
CA TYR A 436 -10.65 -10.75 -10.79
C TYR A 436 -11.06 -9.69 -11.82
N ALA A 437 -11.98 -9.99 -12.70
CA ALA A 437 -12.76 -8.93 -13.31
C ALA A 437 -13.62 -8.27 -12.21
N VAL A 438 -12.97 -7.45 -11.34
CA VAL A 438 -13.66 -6.33 -10.71
C VAL A 438 -14.33 -5.62 -11.87
N LYS A 439 -15.66 -5.60 -11.90
CA LYS A 439 -16.40 -5.00 -13.00
C LYS A 439 -15.76 -3.65 -13.31
N ASN A 440 -15.46 -3.36 -14.57
CA ASN A 440 -14.86 -2.09 -15.05
C ASN A 440 -15.49 -0.81 -14.46
N GLU A 441 -16.64 -0.95 -13.82
CA GLU A 441 -17.42 0.08 -13.16
C GLU A 441 -16.75 0.69 -11.91
N ASP A 442 -15.86 -0.03 -11.21
CA ASP A 442 -15.28 0.45 -9.95
C ASP A 442 -14.00 1.29 -10.16
N HIS A 443 -13.33 1.15 -11.31
CA HIS A 443 -12.09 1.87 -11.59
C HIS A 443 -12.29 3.39 -11.74
N LEU A 444 -13.40 3.81 -12.31
CA LEU A 444 -13.72 5.23 -12.42
C LEU A 444 -13.90 5.87 -11.05
N VAL A 445 -14.61 5.19 -10.15
CA VAL A 445 -14.80 5.62 -8.75
C VAL A 445 -13.45 5.77 -8.06
N GLN A 446 -12.52 4.82 -8.25
CA GLN A 446 -11.17 4.89 -7.69
C GLN A 446 -10.40 6.13 -8.20
N VAL A 447 -10.47 6.41 -9.51
CA VAL A 447 -9.80 7.60 -10.10
C VAL A 447 -10.38 8.90 -9.54
N VAL A 448 -11.70 8.97 -9.33
CA VAL A 448 -12.33 10.14 -8.71
C VAL A 448 -11.81 10.36 -7.28
N TYR A 449 -11.71 9.31 -6.46
CA TYR A 449 -11.12 9.41 -5.13
C TYR A 449 -9.64 9.80 -5.16
N VAL A 450 -8.86 9.29 -6.12
CA VAL A 450 -7.46 9.66 -6.30
C VAL A 450 -7.32 11.15 -6.64
N LEU A 451 -8.14 11.67 -7.57
CA LEU A 451 -8.15 13.10 -7.91
C LEU A 451 -8.51 13.97 -6.70
N ALA A 452 -9.53 13.58 -5.94
CA ALA A 452 -9.89 14.29 -4.72
C ALA A 452 -8.75 14.24 -3.68
N GLY A 453 -8.10 13.08 -3.52
CA GLY A 453 -6.95 12.92 -2.62
C GLY A 453 -5.75 13.79 -2.99
N CYS A 454 -5.56 14.10 -4.27
CA CYS A 454 -4.53 15.04 -4.76
C CYS A 454 -4.96 16.51 -4.69
N GLY A 455 -6.17 16.81 -4.24
CA GLY A 455 -6.72 18.17 -4.19
C GLY A 455 -7.32 18.67 -5.50
N ALA A 456 -7.40 17.85 -6.54
CA ALA A 456 -8.04 18.17 -7.83
C ALA A 456 -9.58 18.05 -7.76
N TYR A 457 -10.18 18.70 -6.76
CA TYR A 457 -11.59 18.56 -6.42
C TYR A 457 -12.54 18.95 -7.56
N GLU A 458 -12.24 20.02 -8.31
CA GLU A 458 -13.06 20.43 -9.45
C GLU A 458 -13.12 19.36 -10.53
N GLN A 459 -12.01 18.68 -10.79
CA GLN A 459 -11.95 17.63 -11.79
C GLN A 459 -12.67 16.36 -11.32
N ALA A 460 -12.51 16.01 -10.02
CA ALA A 460 -13.28 14.95 -9.40
C ALA A 460 -14.78 15.20 -9.53
N LEU A 461 -15.26 16.41 -9.21
CA LEU A 461 -16.67 16.80 -9.32
C LEU A 461 -17.18 16.80 -10.77
N LYS A 462 -16.41 17.31 -11.73
CA LYS A 462 -16.80 17.26 -13.17
C LYS A 462 -17.00 15.83 -13.67
N MET A 463 -16.26 14.87 -13.13
CA MET A 463 -16.44 13.47 -13.47
C MET A 463 -17.76 12.90 -12.92
N LEU A 464 -18.22 13.39 -11.77
CA LEU A 464 -19.52 13.00 -11.21
C LEU A 464 -20.69 13.43 -12.10
N ASP A 465 -20.59 14.62 -12.70
CA ASP A 465 -21.66 15.17 -13.57
C ASP A 465 -21.77 14.43 -14.91
N THR A 466 -20.71 13.74 -15.33
CA THR A 466 -20.63 13.12 -16.66
C THR A 466 -20.94 11.63 -16.69
N ASP A 467 -20.97 10.94 -15.55
CA ASP A 467 -21.09 9.48 -15.49
C ASP A 467 -22.06 9.02 -14.38
N ALA A 468 -23.09 8.26 -14.78
CA ALA A 468 -24.08 7.70 -13.85
C ALA A 468 -23.50 6.76 -12.77
N ARG A 469 -22.28 6.27 -12.96
CA ARG A 469 -21.54 5.48 -11.98
C ARG A 469 -21.15 6.28 -10.73
N ALA A 470 -21.13 7.60 -10.87
CA ALA A 470 -20.89 8.55 -9.80
C ALA A 470 -21.90 8.47 -8.65
N ALA A 471 -23.10 7.94 -8.90
CA ALA A 471 -24.11 7.69 -7.86
C ALA A 471 -23.64 6.73 -6.74
N ARG A 472 -22.49 6.06 -6.93
CA ARG A 472 -21.89 5.21 -5.90
C ARG A 472 -21.01 5.98 -4.90
N ILE A 473 -20.64 7.22 -5.21
CA ILE A 473 -19.84 8.05 -4.32
C ILE A 473 -20.75 8.62 -3.23
N HIS A 474 -20.32 8.44 -1.99
CA HIS A 474 -21.12 8.88 -0.86
C HIS A 474 -21.35 10.39 -0.90
N VAL A 475 -22.58 10.83 -0.63
CA VAL A 475 -22.96 12.26 -0.72
C VAL A 475 -22.12 13.14 0.20
N ALA A 476 -21.71 12.63 1.36
CA ALA A 476 -20.82 13.36 2.26
C ALA A 476 -19.47 13.69 1.62
N ASP A 477 -18.88 12.77 0.85
CA ASP A 477 -17.62 13.00 0.13
C ASP A 477 -17.82 14.05 -0.97
N GLN A 478 -18.93 13.98 -1.72
CA GLN A 478 -19.25 14.97 -2.74
C GLN A 478 -19.37 16.38 -2.15
N ILE A 479 -20.07 16.51 -1.01
CA ILE A 479 -20.22 17.78 -0.29
C ILE A 479 -18.86 18.28 0.18
N HIS A 480 -18.04 17.41 0.78
CA HIS A 480 -16.69 17.76 1.20
C HIS A 480 -15.85 18.31 0.03
N TRP A 481 -15.86 17.62 -1.12
CA TRP A 481 -15.14 18.07 -2.30
C TRP A 481 -15.67 19.39 -2.87
N MET A 482 -17.01 19.61 -2.85
CA MET A 482 -17.60 20.89 -3.22
C MET A 482 -17.14 22.02 -2.31
N LEU A 483 -17.06 21.78 -0.98
CA LEU A 483 -16.55 22.76 -0.03
C LEU A 483 -15.07 23.08 -0.29
N CYS A 484 -14.26 22.05 -0.55
CA CYS A 484 -12.85 22.20 -0.90
C CYS A 484 -12.61 22.91 -2.25
N ALA A 485 -13.54 22.73 -3.20
CA ALA A 485 -13.56 23.43 -4.50
C ALA A 485 -14.18 24.84 -4.43
N ASN A 486 -14.51 25.33 -3.24
CA ASN A 486 -15.19 26.60 -3.00
C ASN A 486 -16.56 26.74 -3.69
N LYS A 487 -17.27 25.61 -3.90
CA LYS A 487 -18.65 25.52 -4.42
C LYS A 487 -19.63 25.39 -3.26
N VAL A 488 -19.57 26.37 -2.35
CA VAL A 488 -20.34 26.35 -1.11
C VAL A 488 -21.85 26.36 -1.32
N PRO A 489 -22.43 27.16 -2.22
CA PRO A 489 -23.88 27.13 -2.48
C PRO A 489 -24.37 25.77 -2.96
N GLU A 490 -23.65 25.12 -3.87
CA GLU A 490 -23.97 23.81 -4.42
C GLU A 490 -23.89 22.72 -3.34
N ALA A 491 -22.87 22.80 -2.47
CA ALA A 491 -22.69 21.90 -1.34
C ALA A 491 -23.87 21.99 -0.36
N LEU A 492 -24.31 23.21 -0.04
CA LEU A 492 -25.46 23.45 0.83
C LEU A 492 -26.76 22.96 0.19
N GLN A 493 -26.94 23.19 -1.10
CA GLN A 493 -28.10 22.72 -1.85
C GLN A 493 -28.18 21.18 -1.86
N LEU A 494 -27.07 20.50 -2.17
CA LEU A 494 -27.00 19.04 -2.18
C LEU A 494 -27.28 18.46 -0.79
N ALA A 495 -26.77 19.11 0.25
CA ALA A 495 -27.05 18.74 1.63
C ALA A 495 -28.53 18.91 2.00
N GLU A 496 -29.16 20.01 1.55
CA GLU A 496 -30.59 20.27 1.75
C GLU A 496 -31.43 19.21 1.05
N GLU A 497 -31.13 18.89 -0.20
CA GLU A 497 -31.83 17.86 -0.98
C GLU A 497 -31.73 16.46 -0.37
N HIS A 498 -30.62 16.13 0.23
CA HIS A 498 -30.37 14.76 0.72
C HIS A 498 -30.72 14.55 2.20
N TRP A 499 -30.53 15.59 3.03
CA TRP A 499 -30.74 15.49 4.48
C TRP A 499 -31.91 16.37 5.00
N GLY A 500 -32.50 17.22 4.14
CA GLY A 500 -33.66 18.07 4.44
C GLY A 500 -33.33 19.23 5.38
N VAL A 501 -33.63 20.46 4.97
CA VAL A 501 -33.61 21.66 5.82
C VAL A 501 -35.01 21.89 6.35
N GLY A 502 -35.33 21.36 7.51
CA GLY A 502 -36.66 21.62 8.10
C GLY A 502 -36.86 20.90 9.44
N ASP A 503 -36.57 19.64 9.47
CA ASP A 503 -36.52 18.81 10.67
C ASP A 503 -35.27 17.91 10.59
N VAL A 504 -34.15 18.49 10.94
CA VAL A 504 -32.85 17.78 10.90
C VAL A 504 -32.79 16.76 12.03
N HIS A 505 -33.47 15.66 11.82
CA HIS A 505 -33.16 14.44 12.51
C HIS A 505 -31.95 13.85 11.80
N GLU A 506 -30.77 14.03 12.44
CA GLU A 506 -29.50 13.36 12.15
C GLU A 506 -28.82 13.78 10.83
N VAL A 507 -28.02 14.83 10.89
CA VAL A 507 -26.92 15.02 9.92
C VAL A 507 -25.91 13.91 10.16
N ASN A 508 -26.02 12.82 9.41
CA ASN A 508 -25.07 11.70 9.44
C ASN A 508 -23.76 12.04 8.68
N LEU A 509 -23.23 13.23 8.94
CA LEU A 509 -21.93 13.61 8.44
C LEU A 509 -20.83 12.83 9.20
N PRO A 510 -19.90 12.16 8.50
CA PRO A 510 -18.70 11.63 9.11
C PRO A 510 -18.00 12.67 9.97
N VAL A 511 -17.37 12.24 11.06
CA VAL A 511 -16.75 13.15 12.04
C VAL A 511 -15.71 14.05 11.37
N GLU A 512 -14.98 13.53 10.39
CA GLU A 512 -13.95 14.22 9.59
C GLU A 512 -14.51 15.39 8.75
N HIS A 513 -15.74 15.34 8.31
CA HIS A 513 -16.36 16.38 7.45
C HIS A 513 -17.16 17.43 8.22
N ARG A 514 -17.33 17.26 9.53
CA ARG A 514 -18.12 18.19 10.36
C ARG A 514 -17.52 19.59 10.44
N MET A 515 -16.18 19.69 10.44
CA MET A 515 -15.51 20.98 10.47
C MET A 515 -15.73 21.73 9.15
N ASP A 516 -15.66 21.04 8.01
CA ASP A 516 -15.87 21.65 6.69
C ASP A 516 -17.30 22.17 6.55
N TRP A 517 -18.27 21.41 7.05
CA TRP A 517 -19.66 21.81 7.10
C TRP A 517 -19.87 23.07 7.96
N ALA A 518 -19.33 23.07 9.18
CA ALA A 518 -19.42 24.21 10.07
C ALA A 518 -18.80 25.45 9.45
N LEU A 519 -17.62 25.30 8.80
CA LEU A 519 -16.94 26.37 8.12
C LEU A 519 -17.77 26.94 6.97
N ALA A 520 -18.41 26.07 6.17
CA ALA A 520 -19.30 26.49 5.10
C ALA A 520 -20.50 27.31 5.60
N CYS A 521 -21.16 26.85 6.68
CA CYS A 521 -22.23 27.59 7.32
C CYS A 521 -21.75 28.97 7.78
N TRP A 522 -20.66 29.03 8.52
CA TRP A 522 -20.12 30.31 9.04
C TRP A 522 -19.67 31.27 7.94
N ALA A 523 -19.04 30.78 6.89
CA ALA A 523 -18.59 31.58 5.77
C ALA A 523 -19.76 32.25 4.99
N ASN A 524 -20.92 31.60 5.00
CA ASN A 524 -22.14 32.11 4.39
C ASN A 524 -23.05 32.87 5.38
N GLY A 525 -22.57 33.19 6.59
CA GLY A 525 -23.34 33.89 7.62
C GLY A 525 -24.48 33.05 8.21
N LEU A 526 -24.43 31.72 8.02
CA LEU A 526 -25.40 30.78 8.56
C LEU A 526 -24.95 30.27 9.93
N ARG A 527 -25.91 30.05 10.82
CA ARG A 527 -25.67 29.44 12.13
C ARG A 527 -25.79 27.92 12.03
N LEU A 528 -25.01 27.23 12.87
CA LEU A 528 -25.12 25.78 12.99
C LEU A 528 -26.47 25.41 13.63
N SER A 529 -27.13 24.38 13.10
CA SER A 529 -28.39 23.90 13.66
C SER A 529 -28.19 23.26 15.04
N GLU A 530 -29.23 23.34 15.91
CA GLU A 530 -29.19 22.66 17.22
C GLU A 530 -29.05 21.12 17.06
N ALA A 531 -29.57 20.56 15.98
CA ALA A 531 -29.41 19.15 15.63
C ALA A 531 -27.95 18.81 15.33
N PHE A 532 -27.27 19.61 14.49
CA PHE A 532 -25.84 19.44 14.24
C PHE A 532 -25.03 19.54 15.53
N LEU A 533 -25.30 20.55 16.36
CA LEU A 533 -24.63 20.73 17.66
C LEU A 533 -24.94 19.59 18.63
N ALA A 534 -26.07 18.89 18.49
CA ALA A 534 -26.40 17.73 19.31
C ALA A 534 -25.55 16.47 18.93
N THR A 535 -25.06 16.39 17.69
CA THR A 535 -24.20 15.28 17.23
C THR A 535 -22.72 15.45 17.63
N THR A 536 -22.34 16.63 18.11
CA THR A 536 -20.96 16.86 18.61
C THR A 536 -20.75 16.20 19.97
N LEU A 537 -19.52 15.82 20.27
CA LEU A 537 -19.18 15.23 21.57
C LEU A 537 -19.59 16.18 22.72
N PRO A 538 -20.14 15.68 23.84
CA PRO A 538 -20.62 16.53 24.94
C PRO A 538 -19.57 17.54 25.45
N GLN A 539 -18.30 17.18 25.36
CA GLN A 539 -17.15 18.03 25.75
C GLN A 539 -16.92 19.19 24.76
N GLU A 540 -17.25 19.01 23.49
CA GLU A 540 -17.06 19.98 22.42
C GLU A 540 -18.28 20.89 22.20
N LYS A 541 -19.46 20.42 22.56
CA LYS A 541 -20.73 21.11 22.28
C LYS A 541 -20.76 22.58 22.73
N ASN A 542 -20.19 22.87 23.91
CA ASN A 542 -20.14 24.25 24.43
C ASN A 542 -19.17 25.11 23.61
N VAL A 543 -18.05 24.52 23.16
CA VAL A 543 -17.05 25.20 22.34
C VAL A 543 -17.61 25.56 20.98
N TRP A 544 -18.30 24.62 20.33
CA TRP A 544 -18.95 24.85 19.04
C TRP A 544 -20.05 25.94 19.14
N LYS A 545 -20.84 25.95 20.21
CA LYS A 545 -21.82 27.02 20.45
C LYS A 545 -21.18 28.40 20.64
N VAL A 546 -20.03 28.45 21.30
CA VAL A 546 -19.28 29.72 21.47
C VAL A 546 -18.73 30.18 20.13
N MET A 547 -18.14 29.26 19.35
CA MET A 547 -17.61 29.55 18.02
C MET A 547 -18.72 30.00 17.05
N ASP A 548 -19.84 29.32 17.05
CA ASP A 548 -21.00 29.65 16.21
C ASP A 548 -21.49 31.09 16.47
N ARG A 549 -21.60 31.48 17.74
CA ARG A 549 -22.01 32.85 18.10
C ARG A 549 -20.95 33.89 17.73
N LEU A 550 -19.67 33.58 17.96
CA LEU A 550 -18.57 34.47 17.64
C LEU A 550 -18.45 34.74 16.14
N LEU A 551 -18.51 33.69 15.35
CA LEU A 551 -18.35 33.79 13.89
C LEU A 551 -19.59 34.42 13.23
N ASP A 552 -20.80 34.16 13.75
CA ASP A 552 -22.03 34.88 13.34
C ASP A 552 -21.89 36.41 13.57
N GLN A 553 -21.27 36.83 14.65
CA GLN A 553 -21.02 38.26 14.90
C GLN A 553 -19.94 38.84 14.01
N LEU A 554 -18.84 38.12 13.79
CA LEU A 554 -17.75 38.54 12.91
C LEU A 554 -18.19 38.69 11.43
N THR A 555 -19.14 37.88 10.98
CA THR A 555 -19.66 37.96 9.62
C THR A 555 -20.68 39.10 9.43
N LYS A 556 -21.48 39.41 10.46
CA LYS A 556 -22.53 40.44 10.38
C LYS A 556 -22.03 41.87 10.63
N GLU A 557 -21.08 42.07 11.53
CA GLU A 557 -20.56 43.38 11.92
C GLU A 557 -19.01 43.41 11.94
N PRO A 558 -18.37 43.50 10.78
CA PRO A 558 -16.92 43.39 10.74
C PRO A 558 -16.13 44.57 11.37
N ARG A 559 -16.76 45.72 11.63
CA ARG A 559 -16.07 46.97 12.03
C ARG A 559 -16.52 47.59 13.35
N SER A 560 -17.50 47.07 14.05
CA SER A 560 -18.13 47.77 15.20
C SER A 560 -17.98 47.11 16.56
N MET A 561 -17.16 46.06 16.71
CA MET A 561 -16.96 45.44 18.02
C MET A 561 -16.05 46.28 18.90
N GLU A 562 -16.61 46.86 19.96
CA GLU A 562 -15.81 47.50 21.01
C GLU A 562 -14.94 46.45 21.73
N PRO A 563 -13.66 46.76 22.00
CA PRO A 563 -12.71 45.83 22.64
C PRO A 563 -13.23 45.24 23.96
N ALA A 564 -13.95 46.02 24.79
CA ALA A 564 -14.46 45.60 26.08
C ALA A 564 -15.55 44.50 26.00
N SER A 565 -16.37 44.49 24.98
CA SER A 565 -17.36 43.42 24.79
C SER A 565 -16.74 42.11 24.27
N LEU A 566 -15.64 42.21 23.56
CA LEU A 566 -14.81 41.11 23.09
C LEU A 566 -14.11 40.43 24.30
N GLU A 567 -13.47 41.21 25.14
CA GLU A 567 -12.77 40.70 26.35
C GLU A 567 -13.68 39.88 27.27
N GLN A 568 -14.92 40.32 27.49
CA GLN A 568 -15.85 39.59 28.37
C GLN A 568 -16.29 38.24 27.78
N LYS A 569 -16.40 38.13 26.45
CA LYS A 569 -16.71 36.87 25.72
C LYS A 569 -15.48 35.97 25.65
N LEU A 570 -14.32 36.56 25.51
CA LEU A 570 -13.04 35.87 25.46
C LEU A 570 -12.61 35.28 26.81
N MET A 571 -13.13 35.83 27.94
CA MET A 571 -12.93 35.22 29.27
C MET A 571 -13.59 33.83 29.43
N GLN A 572 -14.56 33.50 28.56
CA GLN A 572 -15.17 32.17 28.49
C GLN A 572 -14.41 31.20 27.54
N TRP A 573 -13.37 31.69 26.88
CA TRP A 573 -12.53 30.95 25.99
C TRP A 573 -11.50 30.15 26.78
N GLY A 574 -11.65 28.87 26.79
CA GLY A 574 -10.70 27.95 27.42
C GLY A 574 -9.76 27.32 26.42
N PRO A 575 -8.81 26.48 26.89
CA PRO A 575 -7.89 25.74 25.99
C PRO A 575 -8.58 24.93 24.90
N GLN A 576 -9.79 24.47 25.12
CA GLN A 576 -10.58 23.73 24.13
C GLN A 576 -11.07 24.63 22.99
N ALA A 577 -11.46 25.87 23.27
CA ALA A 577 -11.84 26.83 22.25
C ALA A 577 -10.66 27.24 21.39
N GLU A 578 -9.48 27.38 21.99
CA GLU A 578 -8.23 27.64 21.28
C GLU A 578 -7.90 26.52 20.28
N MET A 579 -7.99 25.27 20.71
CA MET A 579 -7.74 24.12 19.84
C MET A 579 -8.75 24.04 18.66
N VAL A 580 -10.02 24.39 18.89
CA VAL A 580 -11.03 24.44 17.81
C VAL A 580 -10.75 25.60 16.86
N ALA A 581 -10.39 26.78 17.39
CA ALA A 581 -10.03 27.95 16.58
C ALA A 581 -8.82 27.68 15.69
N GLU A 582 -7.82 26.98 16.16
CA GLU A 582 -6.67 26.55 15.39
C GLU A 582 -7.09 25.66 14.22
N LYS A 583 -7.91 24.64 14.46
CA LYS A 583 -8.44 23.77 13.41
C LYS A 583 -9.30 24.53 12.40
N VAL A 584 -10.10 25.50 12.84
CA VAL A 584 -10.90 26.35 11.94
C VAL A 584 -10.01 27.22 11.08
N VAL A 585 -8.96 27.83 11.63
CA VAL A 585 -7.98 28.60 10.84
C VAL A 585 -7.30 27.72 9.82
N GLU A 586 -6.83 26.54 10.23
CA GLU A 586 -6.20 25.59 9.32
C GLU A 586 -7.11 25.20 8.16
N GLN A 587 -8.36 24.85 8.46
CA GLN A 587 -9.33 24.44 7.44
C GLN A 587 -9.77 25.61 6.55
N ALA A 588 -9.95 26.79 7.11
CA ALA A 588 -10.25 28.01 6.35
C ALA A 588 -9.13 28.33 5.33
N VAL A 589 -7.87 28.16 5.70
CA VAL A 589 -6.74 28.31 4.77
C VAL A 589 -6.77 27.23 3.69
N LYS A 590 -7.01 25.97 4.06
CA LYS A 590 -7.11 24.85 3.10
C LYS A 590 -8.22 25.07 2.07
N THR A 591 -9.37 25.60 2.50
CA THR A 591 -10.54 25.85 1.64
C THR A 591 -10.52 27.22 0.94
N GLY A 592 -9.46 28.01 1.12
CA GLY A 592 -9.31 29.33 0.48
C GLY A 592 -10.08 30.46 1.13
N GLN A 593 -10.65 30.26 2.32
CA GLN A 593 -11.44 31.27 3.05
C GLN A 593 -10.52 32.18 3.89
N LEU A 594 -9.59 32.87 3.20
CA LEU A 594 -8.49 33.62 3.82
C LEU A 594 -8.97 34.72 4.76
N THR A 595 -10.04 35.43 4.42
CA THR A 595 -10.58 36.52 5.27
C THR A 595 -11.08 36.00 6.62
N LEU A 596 -11.73 34.84 6.62
CA LEU A 596 -12.16 34.19 7.87
C LEU A 596 -10.97 33.70 8.69
N ALA A 597 -9.99 33.07 8.01
CA ALA A 597 -8.76 32.58 8.65
C ALA A 597 -7.98 33.73 9.30
N GLU A 598 -7.80 34.84 8.60
CA GLU A 598 -7.08 36.03 9.09
C GLU A 598 -7.75 36.63 10.32
N ARG A 599 -9.07 36.87 10.25
CA ARG A 599 -9.83 37.42 11.37
C ARG A 599 -9.80 36.54 12.61
N LEU A 600 -9.98 35.25 12.42
CA LEU A 600 -9.92 34.32 13.55
C LEU A 600 -8.53 34.21 14.13
N HIS A 601 -7.51 34.29 13.28
CA HIS A 601 -6.11 34.33 13.70
C HIS A 601 -5.79 35.60 14.49
N GLU A 602 -6.25 36.77 14.04
CA GLU A 602 -6.11 38.04 14.78
C GLU A 602 -6.76 37.95 16.15
N LEU A 603 -7.94 37.37 16.26
CA LEU A 603 -8.61 37.14 17.54
C LEU A 603 -7.78 36.23 18.46
N ARG A 604 -7.22 35.13 17.94
CA ARG A 604 -6.32 34.26 18.70
C ARG A 604 -5.12 35.04 19.24
N ALA A 605 -4.52 35.91 18.43
CA ALA A 605 -3.40 36.74 18.85
C ALA A 605 -3.74 37.73 19.94
N LEU A 606 -4.93 38.35 19.90
CA LEU A 606 -5.42 39.28 20.92
C LEU A 606 -5.70 38.59 22.27
N MET A 607 -6.02 37.30 22.26
CA MET A 607 -6.36 36.52 23.46
C MET A 607 -5.15 36.06 24.25
N MET A 608 -3.99 35.99 23.64
CA MET A 608 -2.75 35.63 24.32
C MET A 608 -2.25 36.81 25.11
N ARG A 609 -2.48 36.79 26.42
CA ARG A 609 -2.14 37.87 27.38
C ARG A 609 -0.66 38.25 27.49
N ASP A 610 0.19 37.72 26.64
CA ASP A 610 1.61 38.09 26.54
C ASP A 610 1.85 38.80 25.20
N PRO A 611 1.80 40.15 25.16
CA PRO A 611 1.62 40.89 23.92
C PRO A 611 2.81 40.83 22.96
N TRP A 612 4.02 40.47 23.39
CA TRP A 612 5.21 40.73 22.58
C TRP A 612 5.92 39.49 22.04
N GLY A 613 5.84 38.33 22.67
CA GLY A 613 6.54 37.14 22.20
C GLY A 613 5.65 36.14 21.47
N LYS A 614 4.47 35.86 22.01
CA LYS A 614 3.57 34.82 21.45
C LYS A 614 2.80 35.27 20.22
N ALA A 615 2.48 36.57 20.11
CA ALA A 615 1.78 37.11 18.94
C ALA A 615 2.62 37.02 17.65
N VAL A 616 3.93 37.23 17.74
CA VAL A 616 4.86 37.07 16.61
C VAL A 616 5.00 35.59 16.24
N THR A 617 5.09 34.72 17.24
CA THR A 617 5.14 33.27 17.01
C THR A 617 3.89 32.79 16.29
N LEU A 618 2.69 33.19 16.74
CA LEU A 618 1.43 32.85 16.08
C LEU A 618 1.35 33.35 14.65
N ARG A 619 1.76 34.62 14.38
CA ARG A 619 1.79 35.16 13.01
C ARG A 619 2.72 34.37 12.10
N ARG A 620 3.88 33.97 12.62
CA ARG A 620 4.83 33.14 11.89
C ARG A 620 4.26 31.75 11.60
N GLU A 621 3.60 31.10 12.58
CA GLU A 621 2.90 29.82 12.39
C GLU A 621 1.80 29.94 11.32
N PHE A 622 1.05 31.03 11.33
CA PHE A 622 0.03 31.32 10.31
C PHE A 622 0.65 31.55 8.94
N ALA A 623 1.75 32.29 8.85
CA ALA A 623 2.50 32.45 7.62
C ALA A 623 3.01 31.10 7.08
N GLY A 624 3.51 30.23 7.96
CA GLY A 624 3.91 28.86 7.62
C GLY A 624 2.76 28.01 7.10
N LEU A 625 1.58 28.14 7.69
CA LEU A 625 0.37 27.48 7.23
C LEU A 625 -0.03 27.95 5.83
N LEU A 626 -0.08 29.25 5.61
CA LEU A 626 -0.37 29.86 4.31
C LEU A 626 0.65 29.42 3.24
N TYR A 627 1.93 29.44 3.59
CA TYR A 627 3.01 29.01 2.70
C TYR A 627 2.83 27.55 2.29
N ARG A 628 2.64 26.64 3.24
CA ARG A 628 2.39 25.21 2.98
C ARG A 628 1.14 24.96 2.14
N GLN A 629 0.15 25.84 2.22
CA GLN A 629 -1.06 25.78 1.39
C GLN A 629 -0.93 26.55 0.06
N GLY A 630 0.27 27.11 -0.27
CA GLY A 630 0.57 27.74 -1.55
C GLY A 630 0.22 29.22 -1.65
N TYR A 631 -0.22 29.85 -0.57
CA TYR A 631 -0.46 31.32 -0.51
C TYR A 631 0.85 32.06 -0.22
N THR A 632 1.88 31.80 -1.04
CA THR A 632 3.26 32.21 -0.78
C THR A 632 3.43 33.71 -0.67
N MET A 633 2.71 34.51 -1.47
CA MET A 633 2.79 35.98 -1.40
C MET A 633 2.16 36.54 -0.13
N VAL A 634 1.04 36.00 0.30
CA VAL A 634 0.39 36.38 1.57
C VAL A 634 1.28 36.00 2.74
N ALA A 635 1.83 34.80 2.71
CA ALA A 635 2.79 34.33 3.70
C ALA A 635 4.05 35.23 3.76
N ALA A 636 4.62 35.58 2.60
CA ALA A 636 5.79 36.47 2.51
C ALA A 636 5.52 37.85 3.12
N ASN A 637 4.37 38.44 2.87
CA ASN A 637 3.99 39.73 3.45
C ASN A 637 3.94 39.67 5.00
N ILE A 638 3.36 38.60 5.55
CA ILE A 638 3.32 38.39 7.00
C ILE A 638 4.72 38.14 7.55
N LEU A 639 5.57 37.38 6.88
CA LEU A 639 6.95 37.13 7.29
C LEU A 639 7.80 38.41 7.30
N ILE A 640 7.62 39.30 6.29
CA ILE A 640 8.28 40.58 6.23
C ILE A 640 7.86 41.46 7.42
N GLN A 641 6.58 41.48 7.78
CA GLN A 641 6.11 42.16 8.98
C GLN A 641 6.75 41.57 10.25
N CYS A 642 6.81 40.26 10.36
CA CYS A 642 7.50 39.61 11.48
C CYS A 642 8.98 40.00 11.56
N MET A 643 9.69 40.14 10.44
CA MET A 643 11.09 40.58 10.41
C MET A 643 11.29 41.98 10.97
N THR A 644 10.32 42.90 10.80
CA THR A 644 10.41 44.26 11.33
C THR A 644 10.18 44.31 12.85
N GLU A 645 9.52 43.32 13.42
CA GLU A 645 9.18 43.26 14.83
C GLU A 645 10.13 42.36 15.64
N SER A 646 10.68 41.33 15.02
CA SER A 646 11.60 40.36 15.62
C SER A 646 12.40 39.58 14.57
N GLU A 647 13.39 38.80 15.00
CA GLU A 647 14.11 37.90 14.10
C GLU A 647 13.26 36.70 13.70
N LEU A 648 13.28 36.35 12.40
CA LEU A 648 12.69 35.10 11.90
C LEU A 648 13.57 33.90 12.28
N ASP A 649 12.96 32.73 12.43
CA ASP A 649 13.69 31.46 12.52
C ASP A 649 14.19 30.97 11.15
N ALA A 650 14.90 29.83 11.15
CA ALA A 650 15.47 29.27 9.93
C ALA A 650 14.39 28.92 8.89
N GLU A 651 13.24 28.37 9.32
CA GLU A 651 12.14 28.05 8.42
C GLU A 651 11.49 29.29 7.79
N GLY A 652 11.20 30.31 8.58
CA GLY A 652 10.63 31.57 8.08
C GLY A 652 11.55 32.27 7.07
N LEU A 653 12.86 32.29 7.33
CA LEU A 653 13.87 32.78 6.41
C LEU A 653 13.92 31.97 5.12
N PHE A 654 13.83 30.65 5.23
CA PHE A 654 13.79 29.76 4.07
C PHE A 654 12.57 30.01 3.19
N TRP A 655 11.36 30.09 3.76
CA TRP A 655 10.13 30.34 3.01
C TRP A 655 10.14 31.68 2.28
N LEU A 656 10.66 32.71 2.93
CA LEU A 656 10.82 34.02 2.32
C LEU A 656 11.88 34.00 1.21
N GLY A 657 13.00 33.31 1.44
CA GLY A 657 14.05 33.10 0.45
C GLY A 657 13.55 32.36 -0.79
N GLU A 658 12.77 31.29 -0.61
CA GLU A 658 12.18 30.55 -1.73
C GLU A 658 11.18 31.41 -2.51
N THR A 659 10.38 32.23 -1.83
CA THR A 659 9.44 33.15 -2.48
C THR A 659 10.18 34.22 -3.34
N LEU A 660 11.26 34.77 -2.82
CA LEU A 660 12.10 35.71 -3.57
C LEU A 660 12.83 35.08 -4.76
N TYR A 661 13.33 33.85 -4.57
CA TYR A 661 13.93 33.09 -5.66
C TYR A 661 12.94 32.87 -6.81
N ALA A 662 11.69 32.51 -6.50
CA ALA A 662 10.66 32.34 -7.52
C ALA A 662 10.30 33.62 -8.28
N LYS A 663 10.51 34.76 -7.67
CA LYS A 663 10.36 36.07 -8.32
C LYS A 663 11.62 36.50 -9.08
N GLY A 664 12.68 35.69 -9.08
CA GLY A 664 13.95 36.00 -9.76
C GLY A 664 14.92 36.87 -8.97
N HIS A 665 14.62 37.16 -7.71
CA HIS A 665 15.49 37.97 -6.83
C HIS A 665 16.58 37.10 -6.20
N ASN A 666 17.48 36.54 -7.03
CA ASN A 666 18.44 35.51 -6.64
C ASN A 666 19.44 35.95 -5.55
N ASP A 667 19.85 37.21 -5.56
CA ASP A 667 20.77 37.82 -4.59
C ASP A 667 20.14 37.93 -3.19
N GLN A 668 18.90 38.45 -3.14
CA GLN A 668 18.16 38.58 -1.89
C GLN A 668 17.76 37.18 -1.32
N ALA A 669 17.35 36.29 -2.19
CA ALA A 669 17.04 34.92 -1.82
C ALA A 669 18.27 34.20 -1.22
N LEU A 670 19.45 34.37 -1.83
CA LEU A 670 20.70 33.83 -1.34
C LEU A 670 21.00 34.30 0.09
N SER A 671 20.90 35.62 0.33
CA SER A 671 21.13 36.17 1.66
C SER A 671 20.22 35.60 2.72
N LEU A 672 18.95 35.33 2.40
CA LEU A 672 18.01 34.70 3.34
C LEU A 672 18.32 33.21 3.57
N PHE A 673 18.72 32.47 2.54
CA PHE A 673 19.15 31.08 2.70
C PHE A 673 20.42 30.95 3.55
N GLU A 674 21.38 31.89 3.39
CA GLU A 674 22.58 31.93 4.22
C GLU A 674 22.25 32.24 5.69
N GLN A 675 21.38 33.21 5.95
CA GLN A 675 20.89 33.50 7.30
C GLN A 675 20.15 32.31 7.92
N ALA A 676 19.36 31.56 7.12
CA ALA A 676 18.72 30.36 7.57
C ALA A 676 19.75 29.29 7.99
N LEU A 677 20.83 29.13 7.20
CA LEU A 677 21.92 28.19 7.49
C LEU A 677 22.79 28.63 8.65
N GLU A 678 22.93 29.94 8.93
CA GLU A 678 23.58 30.45 10.16
C GLU A 678 22.83 30.00 11.41
N ARG A 679 21.49 29.91 11.33
CA ARG A 679 20.62 29.48 12.45
C ARG A 679 20.49 27.97 12.56
N GLU A 680 20.38 27.30 11.42
CA GLU A 680 20.25 25.84 11.32
C GLU A 680 21.19 25.30 10.23
N PRO A 681 22.46 25.00 10.56
CA PRO A 681 23.47 24.58 9.59
C PRO A 681 23.13 23.30 8.81
N ASP A 682 22.28 22.43 9.37
CA ASP A 682 21.90 21.15 8.77
C ASP A 682 20.63 21.22 7.92
N MET A 683 20.03 22.39 7.74
CA MET A 683 18.84 22.58 6.91
C MET A 683 19.15 22.34 5.42
N ARG A 684 18.83 21.11 4.96
CA ARG A 684 19.15 20.65 3.59
C ARG A 684 18.51 21.51 2.50
N GLN A 685 17.26 21.94 2.72
CA GLN A 685 16.51 22.77 1.77
C GLN A 685 17.16 24.15 1.56
N ALA A 686 17.55 24.82 2.64
CA ALA A 686 18.23 26.11 2.56
C ALA A 686 19.60 25.99 1.88
N ARG A 687 20.34 24.89 2.15
CA ARG A 687 21.63 24.62 1.49
C ARG A 687 21.47 24.40 -0.02
N ALA A 688 20.43 23.66 -0.43
CA ALA A 688 20.13 23.46 -1.85
C ALA A 688 19.69 24.79 -2.52
N GLY A 689 18.83 25.56 -1.85
CA GLY A 689 18.39 26.89 -2.32
C GLY A 689 19.55 27.85 -2.51
N ALA A 690 20.47 27.95 -1.54
CA ALA A 690 21.68 28.77 -1.67
C ALA A 690 22.56 28.30 -2.83
N ALA A 691 22.78 27.00 -3.00
CA ALA A 691 23.55 26.46 -4.12
C ALA A 691 22.95 26.82 -5.49
N VAL A 692 21.63 26.74 -5.62
CA VAL A 692 20.93 27.14 -6.85
C VAL A 692 21.07 28.65 -7.10
N CYS A 693 20.93 29.48 -6.07
CA CYS A 693 21.13 30.94 -6.21
C CYS A 693 22.54 31.27 -6.64
N TYR A 694 23.58 30.66 -6.07
CA TYR A 694 24.96 30.83 -6.50
C TYR A 694 25.16 30.48 -7.98
N MET A 695 24.60 29.35 -8.43
CA MET A 695 24.69 28.93 -9.83
C MET A 695 23.97 29.91 -10.77
N ARG A 696 22.79 30.44 -10.38
CA ARG A 696 22.05 31.46 -11.15
C ARG A 696 22.84 32.76 -11.27
N LEU A 697 23.37 33.27 -10.18
CA LEU A 697 24.19 34.49 -10.17
C LEU A 697 25.48 34.33 -10.99
N ALA A 698 26.15 33.16 -10.89
CA ALA A 698 27.30 32.82 -11.72
C ALA A 698 26.93 32.80 -13.22
N MET A 699 25.80 32.26 -13.60
CA MET A 699 25.28 32.24 -14.97
C MET A 699 25.00 33.65 -15.47
N GLU A 700 24.42 34.51 -14.65
CA GLU A 700 24.18 35.90 -15.00
C GLU A 700 25.50 36.65 -15.25
N ALA A 701 26.51 36.43 -14.42
CA ALA A 701 27.84 37.00 -14.59
C ALA A 701 28.50 36.52 -15.90
N ILE A 702 28.44 35.21 -16.19
CA ILE A 702 28.96 34.65 -17.45
C ILE A 702 28.22 35.23 -18.66
N ARG A 703 26.90 35.36 -18.62
CA ARG A 703 26.11 35.95 -19.71
C ARG A 703 26.50 37.41 -19.96
N LYS A 704 26.71 38.19 -18.90
CA LYS A 704 27.19 39.60 -19.03
C LYS A 704 28.56 39.64 -19.70
N GLU A 705 29.47 38.73 -19.39
CA GLU A 705 30.80 38.67 -19.99
C GLU A 705 30.77 38.14 -21.44
N LEU A 706 29.90 37.20 -21.76
CA LEU A 706 29.68 36.70 -23.12
C LEU A 706 29.15 37.79 -24.07
N VAL A 707 28.40 38.77 -23.55
CA VAL A 707 28.03 39.96 -24.36
C VAL A 707 29.26 40.75 -24.79
N ARG A 708 30.32 40.80 -23.96
CA ARG A 708 31.59 41.47 -24.26
C ARG A 708 32.53 40.60 -25.12
N SER A 709 32.46 39.28 -24.96
CA SER A 709 33.34 38.31 -25.63
C SER A 709 32.53 37.12 -26.17
N PRO A 710 31.73 37.30 -27.27
CA PRO A 710 30.76 36.27 -27.72
C PRO A 710 31.38 34.97 -28.20
N SER A 711 32.64 34.97 -28.62
CA SER A 711 33.34 33.81 -29.16
C SER A 711 34.23 33.07 -28.15
N SER A 712 34.15 33.42 -26.86
CA SER A 712 34.94 32.76 -25.82
C SER A 712 34.47 31.33 -25.56
N GLY A 713 35.17 30.34 -26.14
CA GLY A 713 34.87 28.94 -25.97
C GLY A 713 34.93 28.45 -24.49
N SER A 714 35.78 29.09 -23.68
CA SER A 714 35.88 28.79 -22.24
C SER A 714 34.62 29.23 -21.48
N LEU A 715 34.08 30.41 -21.74
CA LEU A 715 32.87 30.94 -21.11
C LEU A 715 31.64 30.14 -21.55
N LEU A 716 31.53 29.74 -22.81
CA LEU A 716 30.45 28.90 -23.32
C LEU A 716 30.47 27.50 -22.66
N ALA A 717 31.64 26.90 -22.51
CA ALA A 717 31.79 25.63 -21.81
C ALA A 717 31.38 25.74 -20.33
N GLN A 718 31.77 26.81 -19.64
CA GLN A 718 31.36 27.08 -18.26
C GLN A 718 29.84 27.28 -18.14
N GLN A 719 29.23 28.02 -19.06
CA GLN A 719 27.78 28.22 -19.11
C GLN A 719 27.06 26.88 -19.25
N THR A 720 27.49 26.05 -20.21
CA THR A 720 26.89 24.73 -20.44
C THR A 720 27.02 23.82 -19.22
N ALA A 721 28.18 23.82 -18.57
CA ALA A 721 28.41 23.01 -17.36
C ALA A 721 27.53 23.48 -16.18
N LEU A 722 27.36 24.80 -16.00
CA LEU A 722 26.48 25.35 -14.98
C LEU A 722 25.00 25.08 -15.30
N GLU A 723 24.58 25.18 -16.56
CA GLU A 723 23.21 24.83 -16.96
C GLU A 723 22.89 23.40 -16.70
N GLN A 724 23.81 22.47 -16.98
CA GLN A 724 23.63 21.05 -16.68
C GLN A 724 23.53 20.78 -15.16
N ARG A 725 24.40 21.41 -14.37
CA ARG A 725 24.37 21.28 -12.90
C ARG A 725 23.09 21.89 -12.33
N LEU A 726 22.65 23.04 -12.85
CA LEU A 726 21.45 23.72 -12.41
C LEU A 726 20.22 22.83 -12.64
N ARG A 727 20.08 22.22 -13.83
CA ARG A 727 19.00 21.28 -14.15
C ARG A 727 18.98 20.10 -13.17
N THR A 728 20.16 19.54 -12.82
CA THR A 728 20.28 18.44 -11.89
C THR A 728 19.89 18.86 -10.47
N THR A 729 20.27 20.07 -10.06
CA THR A 729 20.01 20.58 -8.69
C THR A 729 18.58 21.11 -8.54
N GLU A 730 18.03 21.75 -9.58
CA GLU A 730 16.60 22.15 -9.59
C GLU A 730 15.64 20.95 -9.65
N GLY A 731 16.11 19.80 -10.14
CA GLY A 731 15.39 18.52 -10.08
C GLY A 731 15.35 17.88 -8.68
N ILE A 732 16.17 18.34 -7.74
CA ILE A 732 16.08 17.90 -6.34
C ILE A 732 14.89 18.61 -5.68
N PRO A 733 14.00 17.90 -4.96
CA PRO A 733 12.80 18.50 -4.38
C PRO A 733 13.11 19.34 -3.13
N TRP A 734 13.86 20.43 -3.29
CA TRP A 734 14.00 21.47 -2.27
C TRP A 734 12.85 22.50 -2.35
N ARG A 735 12.15 22.53 -3.50
CA ARG A 735 10.97 23.35 -3.81
C ARG A 735 9.68 22.53 -3.62
N THR A 736 9.44 22.04 -2.46
CA THR A 736 8.36 21.06 -2.22
C THR A 736 6.95 21.61 -2.46
N LEU A 737 6.74 22.91 -2.61
CA LEU A 737 5.39 23.49 -2.62
C LEU A 737 5.13 24.50 -3.75
N PHE A 738 6.17 24.95 -4.42
CA PHE A 738 6.06 26.12 -5.31
C PHE A 738 5.34 25.82 -6.63
N GLN A 739 5.55 24.65 -7.21
CA GLN A 739 5.00 24.31 -8.54
C GLN A 739 3.53 23.92 -8.50
N ALA A 740 3.10 23.25 -7.46
CA ALA A 740 1.73 22.74 -7.35
C ALA A 740 0.67 23.82 -7.03
N LYS A 741 1.08 25.01 -6.56
CA LYS A 741 0.17 25.96 -5.91
C LYS A 741 0.22 27.39 -6.43
N GLU A 742 0.96 27.67 -7.48
CA GLU A 742 0.97 28.99 -8.15
C GLU A 742 -0.45 29.44 -8.59
N ARG A 743 -1.34 28.51 -8.81
CA ARG A 743 -2.76 28.74 -9.16
C ARG A 743 -3.61 29.29 -8.01
N ARG A 744 -3.35 28.90 -6.76
CA ARG A 744 -4.06 29.47 -5.61
C ARG A 744 -3.68 30.93 -5.40
N ASN A 745 -2.47 31.33 -5.78
CA ASN A 745 -2.05 32.74 -5.80
C ASN A 745 -2.81 33.58 -6.84
N GLN A 746 -3.22 33.00 -7.97
CA GLN A 746 -4.06 33.71 -8.96
C GLN A 746 -5.49 33.93 -8.46
N LEU A 747 -6.02 33.03 -7.63
CA LEU A 747 -7.29 33.22 -6.96
C LEU A 747 -7.21 34.28 -5.85
N ALA A 748 -6.14 34.28 -5.06
CA ALA A 748 -5.91 35.30 -4.02
C ALA A 748 -5.65 36.70 -4.59
N SER A 749 -5.07 36.81 -5.80
CA SER A 749 -4.88 38.11 -6.49
C SER A 749 -6.17 38.66 -7.13
N ARG A 750 -7.23 37.86 -7.26
CA ARG A 750 -8.55 38.29 -7.73
C ARG A 750 -9.47 38.78 -6.63
N THR A 751 -9.17 38.47 -5.39
CA THR A 751 -9.83 39.09 -4.24
C THR A 751 -9.02 40.37 -3.93
N ASP A 752 -9.58 41.54 -4.22
CA ASP A 752 -9.06 42.85 -3.81
C ASP A 752 -8.87 42.86 -2.29
N PHE A 753 -7.71 42.42 -1.83
CA PHE A 753 -7.24 42.73 -0.47
C PHE A 753 -6.95 44.23 -0.45
N PRO A 754 -7.72 45.02 0.30
CA PRO A 754 -7.39 46.43 0.44
C PRO A 754 -6.06 46.52 1.17
N MET A 755 -5.02 46.90 0.43
CA MET A 755 -3.77 47.39 1.01
C MET A 755 -4.16 48.59 1.87
N HIS A 756 -4.13 48.44 3.18
CA HIS A 756 -4.22 49.54 4.09
C HIS A 756 -2.95 50.38 3.94
N ASP A 757 -3.01 51.41 3.05
CA ASP A 757 -2.16 52.56 3.16
C ASP A 757 -2.43 53.20 4.54
N ARG A 758 -1.53 52.93 5.48
CA ARG A 758 -1.40 53.75 6.68
C ARG A 758 -0.30 54.77 6.37
N GLU A 759 -0.67 55.87 5.70
CA GLU A 759 -0.04 57.15 5.88
C GLU A 759 -0.72 57.82 7.11
N GLY A 760 0.09 58.14 8.14
CA GLY A 760 -0.29 58.95 9.28
C GLY A 760 0.23 58.41 10.58
#